data_9fc16166b1155162d398c52390e3177b
#
_entry.id   9fc16166b1155162d398c52390e3177b
#
_cell.length_a   1.000
_cell.length_b   1.000
_cell.length_c   1.000
_cell.angle_alpha   90.00
_cell.angle_beta   90.00
_cell.angle_gamma   90.00
#
_symmetry.space_group_name_H-M   'P 1'
#
loop_
_entity.id
_entity.type
_entity.pdbx_description
1 polymer ?
#
loop_
_entity_poly.entity_id
_entity_poly.type
_entity_poly.pdbx_seq_one_letter_code
_entity_poly.pdbx_strand_id
1 'polypeptide(L)'
;MSGSEEETATLEVVVVSGEKVRRELKDTASSVSVKSGKDIEKEESGNASVHEVLHDVPNVVYTDTVGAPIIRGQDTQGPNNGQNVFWGGTVPRATINLDGHYLNYNEMFFGATSVWDVESIEVFRGPQTTSQGANAIAGAIIVNTKDPSFKPEAAYQLEAGNYNSRRASIAVSGPVGEELAARLAVDYAGRDTFIDYNNPRFQQGQANQDFRALNARLKLLWLPNSIPGLEAKFTYSHNDSNRPTQEAASAPFSGLKHWTTTMPGWKQKTDTGIFDLSYELGNGMRLVNQAQYSRSSVQRYTGISGEGDADIRQNNFSNEFRALVGNEKDRLSGFGGIYYARTSTDESLLLRGLSAFDDTKKNLGVFGELNLRLTDRWTLSSGLRYQQDEVVRNGSSVLAPTPLGYTKTFSALLPKVSLAYAATPRWTVGALVSRGYNPGGVSLNLTSRQWAYFKKESIWNYELFSRTSLLDDRLVLNTNLFYMDMRDAQYNIPVVISPGVAQSYTINAEKAHAYGFELGADYRALDNLRIKAGAGVLRTRIEEMSSNPGYEHNRFARSPGYTVSVGVSWDATPRFNVSAQVRHLDGYYSDTANTRAYVVGSNTITDLRMSYAYNAHVQLYGYIKNVFDRRAPTYLQQNRGIGGIEASMTAPRMIGVGVRGTF
;
A
#
# COMPACT_ATOMS: atom_id res chain seq x y z
N MET A 1 -25.14 -10.58 -48.68
CA MET A 1 -25.30 -10.72 -47.21
C MET A 1 -23.89 -10.98 -46.66
N SER A 2 -23.19 -9.92 -46.33
CA SER A 2 -21.90 -9.99 -45.62
C SER A 2 -22.25 -9.94 -44.13
N GLY A 3 -22.11 -11.07 -43.47
CA GLY A 3 -22.20 -11.12 -42.02
C GLY A 3 -21.04 -10.31 -41.44
N SER A 4 -21.34 -9.20 -40.81
CA SER A 4 -20.42 -8.57 -39.89
C SER A 4 -20.27 -9.55 -38.72
N GLU A 5 -19.12 -10.19 -38.59
CA GLU A 5 -18.73 -10.79 -37.31
C GLU A 5 -18.78 -9.68 -36.29
N GLU A 6 -19.77 -9.71 -35.39
CA GLU A 6 -19.76 -8.89 -34.18
C GLU A 6 -18.52 -9.33 -33.38
N GLU A 7 -17.50 -8.51 -33.38
CA GLU A 7 -16.36 -8.66 -32.46
C GLU A 7 -16.90 -8.67 -31.04
N THR A 8 -17.07 -9.85 -30.49
CA THR A 8 -17.48 -10.02 -29.08
C THR A 8 -16.43 -9.38 -28.20
N ALA A 9 -16.83 -8.29 -27.55
CA ALA A 9 -15.93 -7.51 -26.70
C ALA A 9 -15.45 -8.36 -25.50
N THR A 10 -14.20 -8.81 -25.56
CA THR A 10 -13.51 -9.58 -24.51
C THR A 10 -12.90 -8.64 -23.44
N LEU A 11 -12.54 -9.19 -22.27
CA LEU A 11 -11.79 -8.44 -21.25
C LEU A 11 -10.34 -8.21 -21.73
N GLU A 12 -9.79 -7.03 -21.41
CA GLU A 12 -8.38 -6.72 -21.71
C GLU A 12 -7.44 -7.66 -20.93
N VAL A 13 -6.33 -8.05 -21.54
CA VAL A 13 -5.29 -8.86 -20.89
C VAL A 13 -4.62 -8.02 -19.79
N VAL A 14 -4.66 -8.52 -18.56
CA VAL A 14 -4.03 -7.86 -17.43
C VAL A 14 -2.57 -8.29 -17.32
N VAL A 15 -1.67 -7.31 -17.29
CA VAL A 15 -0.22 -7.52 -17.14
C VAL A 15 0.21 -7.15 -15.73
N VAL A 16 1.07 -7.97 -15.15
CA VAL A 16 1.70 -7.79 -13.83
C VAL A 16 3.19 -7.52 -14.02
N SER A 17 3.73 -6.53 -13.34
CA SER A 17 5.13 -6.11 -13.44
C SER A 17 5.89 -6.14 -12.10
N GLY A 18 5.19 -6.17 -10.99
CA GLY A 18 5.77 -6.02 -9.65
C GLY A 18 6.69 -7.17 -9.21
N GLU A 19 6.73 -8.28 -9.92
CA GLU A 19 7.70 -9.35 -9.68
C GLU A 19 9.02 -9.17 -10.47
N LYS A 20 9.30 -7.94 -10.95
CA LYS A 20 10.50 -7.55 -11.72
C LYS A 20 10.55 -8.09 -13.16
N VAL A 21 9.54 -8.83 -13.57
CA VAL A 21 9.31 -9.31 -14.94
C VAL A 21 7.87 -8.98 -15.31
N ARG A 22 7.65 -8.53 -16.54
CA ARG A 22 6.28 -8.36 -17.07
C ARG A 22 5.73 -9.70 -17.48
N ARG A 23 4.59 -10.08 -16.96
CA ARG A 23 3.88 -11.32 -17.33
C ARG A 23 2.37 -11.12 -17.27
N GLU A 24 1.63 -11.94 -17.98
CA GLU A 24 0.18 -11.93 -17.89
C GLU A 24 -0.29 -12.43 -16.52
N LEU A 25 -1.41 -11.93 -16.03
CA LEU A 25 -1.97 -12.35 -14.74
C LEU A 25 -2.24 -13.86 -14.69
N LYS A 26 -2.65 -14.46 -15.82
CA LYS A 26 -2.88 -15.93 -15.91
C LYS A 26 -1.61 -16.76 -15.64
N ASP A 27 -0.42 -16.19 -15.87
CA ASP A 27 0.88 -16.83 -15.70
C ASP A 27 1.56 -16.41 -14.37
N THR A 28 0.82 -15.68 -13.51
CA THR A 28 1.30 -15.19 -12.22
C THR A 28 0.83 -16.09 -11.09
N ALA A 29 1.78 -16.72 -10.38
CA ALA A 29 1.49 -17.62 -9.26
C ALA A 29 1.07 -16.86 -8.00
N SER A 30 1.68 -15.71 -7.72
CA SER A 30 1.40 -14.90 -6.53
C SER A 30 -0.04 -14.40 -6.50
N SER A 31 -0.59 -14.26 -5.30
CA SER A 31 -1.88 -13.60 -5.12
C SER A 31 -1.72 -12.09 -5.38
N VAL A 32 -2.30 -11.62 -6.46
CA VAL A 32 -2.24 -10.22 -6.87
C VAL A 32 -3.61 -9.72 -7.35
N SER A 33 -3.94 -8.48 -7.03
CA SER A 33 -5.05 -7.73 -7.61
C SER A 33 -4.48 -6.55 -8.38
N VAL A 34 -4.96 -6.32 -9.59
CA VAL A 34 -4.50 -5.24 -10.47
C VAL A 34 -5.66 -4.28 -10.73
N LYS A 35 -5.42 -2.98 -10.52
CA LYS A 35 -6.32 -1.90 -10.93
C LYS A 35 -5.64 -1.12 -12.05
N SER A 36 -6.25 -1.09 -13.21
CA SER A 36 -5.75 -0.25 -14.32
C SER A 36 -6.09 1.22 -14.08
N GLY A 37 -5.29 2.12 -14.66
CA GLY A 37 -5.59 3.55 -14.65
C GLY A 37 -6.96 3.86 -15.23
N LYS A 38 -7.38 3.15 -16.28
CA LYS A 38 -8.72 3.27 -16.88
C LYS A 38 -9.84 2.90 -15.91
N ASP A 39 -9.67 1.80 -15.12
CA ASP A 39 -10.65 1.41 -14.12
C ASP A 39 -10.75 2.45 -13.00
N ILE A 40 -9.60 2.97 -12.52
CA ILE A 40 -9.57 4.04 -11.53
C ILE A 40 -10.28 5.28 -12.04
N GLU A 41 -10.03 5.67 -13.27
CA GLU A 41 -10.67 6.82 -13.91
C GLU A 41 -12.19 6.66 -14.08
N LYS A 42 -12.65 5.46 -14.39
CA LYS A 42 -14.07 5.18 -14.68
C LYS A 42 -14.89 4.88 -13.42
N GLU A 43 -14.30 4.20 -12.45
CA GLU A 43 -15.03 3.63 -11.31
C GLU A 43 -14.81 4.40 -10.01
N GLU A 44 -13.65 5.04 -9.85
CA GLU A 44 -13.23 5.69 -8.61
C GLU A 44 -13.35 7.22 -8.72
N SER A 45 -14.27 7.81 -7.99
CA SER A 45 -14.42 9.27 -7.88
C SER A 45 -14.40 9.70 -6.43
N GLY A 46 -13.94 10.92 -6.17
CA GLY A 46 -13.73 11.40 -4.81
C GLY A 46 -12.59 10.71 -4.08
N ASN A 47 -11.81 9.86 -4.76
CA ASN A 47 -10.59 9.24 -4.26
C ASN A 47 -9.38 9.94 -4.85
N ALA A 48 -8.50 10.45 -4.00
CA ALA A 48 -7.32 11.19 -4.42
C ALA A 48 -6.03 10.40 -4.23
N SER A 49 -6.04 9.34 -3.41
CA SER A 49 -4.84 8.61 -3.02
C SER A 49 -4.98 7.09 -3.21
N VAL A 50 -3.83 6.43 -3.31
CA VAL A 50 -3.73 4.98 -3.53
C VAL A 50 -4.51 4.19 -2.47
N HIS A 51 -4.43 4.54 -1.19
CA HIS A 51 -5.12 3.80 -0.14
C HIS A 51 -6.66 3.85 -0.29
N GLU A 52 -7.22 4.93 -0.83
CA GLU A 52 -8.66 5.08 -1.00
C GLU A 52 -9.25 4.16 -2.08
N VAL A 53 -8.45 3.76 -3.06
CA VAL A 53 -8.88 2.87 -4.16
C VAL A 53 -8.65 1.38 -3.88
N LEU A 54 -8.07 1.02 -2.73
CA LEU A 54 -7.72 -0.37 -2.40
C LEU A 54 -8.70 -1.05 -1.41
N HIS A 55 -9.78 -0.40 -1.05
CA HIS A 55 -10.74 -0.93 -0.07
C HIS A 55 -11.54 -2.16 -0.55
N ASP A 56 -11.54 -2.48 -1.83
CA ASP A 56 -12.24 -3.62 -2.43
C ASP A 56 -11.33 -4.86 -2.62
N VAL A 57 -10.04 -4.73 -2.32
CA VAL A 57 -9.08 -5.84 -2.47
C VAL A 57 -9.29 -6.88 -1.36
N PRO A 58 -9.51 -8.18 -1.68
CA PRO A 58 -9.72 -9.23 -0.68
C PRO A 58 -8.58 -9.33 0.34
N ASN A 59 -8.91 -9.46 1.64
CA ASN A 59 -7.98 -9.56 2.76
C ASN A 59 -6.99 -8.37 2.87
N VAL A 60 -7.36 -7.21 2.31
CA VAL A 60 -6.68 -5.92 2.51
C VAL A 60 -7.65 -4.98 3.20
N VAL A 61 -7.27 -4.47 4.37
CA VAL A 61 -8.14 -3.69 5.24
C VAL A 61 -7.45 -2.42 5.68
N TYR A 62 -8.16 -1.32 5.63
CA TYR A 62 -7.77 -0.04 6.22
C TYR A 62 -8.65 0.22 7.44
N THR A 63 -8.05 0.49 8.57
CA THR A 63 -8.73 0.61 9.86
C THR A 63 -8.88 2.04 10.37
N ASP A 64 -8.32 2.98 9.67
CA ASP A 64 -8.58 4.40 9.84
C ASP A 64 -8.36 5.13 8.51
N THR A 65 -8.77 6.39 8.45
CA THR A 65 -8.58 7.22 7.25
C THR A 65 -7.12 7.62 7.01
N VAL A 66 -6.24 7.25 7.92
CA VAL A 66 -4.82 7.58 7.94
C VAL A 66 -4.01 6.36 8.37
N GLY A 67 -3.71 5.47 7.52
CA GLY A 67 -2.92 4.32 7.92
C GLY A 67 -2.46 3.50 6.73
N ALA A 68 -1.53 2.60 6.99
CA ALA A 68 -1.19 1.59 6.02
C ALA A 68 -2.17 0.40 6.11
N PRO A 69 -2.28 -0.38 5.05
CA PRO A 69 -3.20 -1.51 5.01
C PRO A 69 -2.79 -2.61 6.00
N ILE A 70 -3.77 -3.37 6.42
CA ILE A 70 -3.58 -4.69 7.02
C ILE A 70 -3.71 -5.70 5.88
N ILE A 71 -2.68 -6.48 5.60
CA ILE A 71 -2.67 -7.47 4.53
C ILE A 71 -2.65 -8.88 5.14
N ARG A 72 -3.67 -9.70 4.89
CA ARG A 72 -3.80 -11.05 5.47
C ARG A 72 -3.59 -11.06 6.99
N GLY A 73 -4.12 -10.05 7.70
CA GLY A 73 -3.99 -9.91 9.15
C GLY A 73 -2.65 -9.34 9.63
N GLN A 74 -1.72 -9.04 8.76
CA GLN A 74 -0.45 -8.43 9.12
C GLN A 74 -0.53 -6.91 9.04
N ASP A 75 -0.30 -6.24 10.16
CA ASP A 75 -0.18 -4.79 10.21
C ASP A 75 1.08 -4.34 9.45
N THR A 76 0.89 -3.65 8.34
CA THR A 76 2.00 -3.22 7.51
C THR A 76 2.84 -2.09 8.12
N GLN A 77 2.35 -1.44 9.19
CA GLN A 77 3.17 -0.51 10.00
C GLN A 77 4.38 -1.22 10.61
N GLY A 78 4.24 -2.50 10.80
CA GLY A 78 5.23 -3.27 11.52
C GLY A 78 5.00 -3.25 13.04
N PRO A 79 5.92 -3.82 13.78
CA PRO A 79 5.76 -4.02 15.23
C PRO A 79 5.88 -2.72 16.03
N ASN A 80 6.70 -1.76 15.58
CA ASN A 80 6.76 -0.44 16.20
C ASN A 80 5.71 0.45 15.53
N ASN A 81 4.65 0.78 16.22
CA ASN A 81 3.59 1.67 15.76
C ASN A 81 3.25 2.74 16.81
N GLY A 82 2.48 3.76 16.40
CA GLY A 82 2.15 4.88 17.27
C GLY A 82 3.39 5.59 17.80
N GLN A 83 3.45 5.85 19.09
CA GLN A 83 4.58 6.54 19.72
C GLN A 83 5.87 5.72 19.74
N ASN A 84 5.80 4.39 19.66
CA ASN A 84 6.98 3.53 19.71
C ASN A 84 7.91 3.71 18.52
N VAL A 85 7.41 4.21 17.41
CA VAL A 85 8.21 4.55 16.22
C VAL A 85 9.33 5.52 16.57
N PHE A 86 9.05 6.52 17.41
CA PHE A 86 10.03 7.54 17.79
C PHE A 86 11.16 7.03 18.68
N TRP A 87 10.96 5.93 19.41
CA TRP A 87 12.00 5.36 20.25
C TRP A 87 12.70 4.16 19.62
N GLY A 88 11.91 3.34 18.94
CA GLY A 88 12.40 2.09 18.35
C GLY A 88 12.75 2.15 16.87
N GLY A 89 12.41 3.25 16.20
CA GLY A 89 12.53 3.36 14.74
C GLY A 89 11.48 2.52 14.00
N THR A 90 11.51 2.57 12.69
CA THR A 90 10.50 1.95 11.80
C THR A 90 10.94 0.58 11.30
N VAL A 91 10.04 -0.40 11.29
CA VAL A 91 10.25 -1.75 10.74
C VAL A 91 8.98 -2.18 9.97
N PRO A 92 8.64 -1.55 8.84
CA PRO A 92 7.41 -1.84 8.10
C PRO A 92 7.40 -3.27 7.54
N ARG A 93 6.20 -3.83 7.34
CA ARG A 93 5.99 -5.18 6.80
C ARG A 93 5.51 -5.24 5.37
N ALA A 94 5.07 -4.12 4.81
CA ALA A 94 4.79 -4.01 3.39
C ALA A 94 5.61 -2.87 2.78
N THR A 95 5.80 -2.95 1.49
CA THR A 95 6.38 -1.87 0.70
C THR A 95 5.34 -1.29 -0.25
N ILE A 96 5.40 0.03 -0.45
CA ILE A 96 4.75 0.69 -1.58
C ILE A 96 5.88 1.19 -2.48
N ASN A 97 5.88 0.73 -3.71
CA ASN A 97 6.86 1.11 -4.72
C ASN A 97 6.17 1.99 -5.77
N LEU A 98 6.57 3.25 -5.85
CA LEU A 98 6.09 4.21 -6.83
C LEU A 98 7.17 4.44 -7.89
N ASP A 99 7.01 3.87 -9.09
CA ASP A 99 7.97 3.95 -10.22
C ASP A 99 9.41 3.55 -9.86
N GLY A 100 9.64 2.78 -8.79
CA GLY A 100 10.96 2.41 -8.28
C GLY A 100 11.38 3.09 -6.97
N HIS A 101 10.66 4.13 -6.54
CA HIS A 101 10.83 4.68 -5.20
C HIS A 101 10.07 3.83 -4.17
N TYR A 102 10.81 3.23 -3.26
CA TYR A 102 10.24 2.56 -2.09
C TYR A 102 9.87 3.62 -1.06
N LEU A 103 8.56 3.86 -0.87
CA LEU A 103 8.08 4.84 0.09
C LEU A 103 8.59 4.53 1.48
N ASN A 104 9.08 5.54 2.18
CA ASN A 104 9.45 5.38 3.58
C ASN A 104 8.21 5.26 4.48
N TYR A 105 8.42 4.92 5.74
CA TYR A 105 7.35 4.75 6.72
C TYR A 105 6.40 5.96 6.75
N ASN A 106 6.94 7.17 6.85
CA ASN A 106 6.12 8.36 6.98
C ASN A 106 5.33 8.68 5.70
N GLU A 107 5.92 8.41 4.53
CA GLU A 107 5.22 8.54 3.25
C GLU A 107 4.04 7.57 3.13
N MET A 108 4.20 6.31 3.59
CA MET A 108 3.12 5.33 3.60
C MET A 108 1.98 5.70 4.53
N PHE A 109 2.31 6.27 5.71
CA PHE A 109 1.33 6.50 6.79
C PHE A 109 0.71 7.89 6.75
N PHE A 110 1.51 8.90 6.49
CA PHE A 110 1.13 10.29 6.59
C PHE A 110 1.22 11.02 5.26
N GLY A 111 1.76 10.37 4.24
CA GLY A 111 1.78 10.85 2.86
C GLY A 111 0.44 10.60 2.15
N ALA A 112 0.30 11.18 0.98
CA ALA A 112 -0.81 10.95 0.09
C ALA A 112 -0.29 10.68 -1.32
N THR A 113 -0.02 9.39 -1.63
CA THR A 113 0.37 8.97 -2.98
C THR A 113 -0.83 9.11 -3.91
N SER A 114 -0.76 10.05 -4.86
CA SER A 114 -1.85 10.36 -5.78
C SER A 114 -2.16 9.20 -6.72
N VAL A 115 -3.44 9.04 -7.06
CA VAL A 115 -3.91 8.15 -8.15
C VAL A 115 -4.03 8.87 -9.50
N TRP A 116 -3.67 10.16 -9.57
CA TRP A 116 -3.68 10.91 -10.82
C TRP A 116 -2.56 10.44 -11.74
N ASP A 117 -2.89 10.23 -12.99
CA ASP A 117 -1.94 9.86 -14.03
C ASP A 117 -1.23 8.51 -13.75
N VAL A 118 -1.93 7.61 -13.08
CA VAL A 118 -1.48 6.24 -12.80
C VAL A 118 -1.80 5.34 -13.98
N GLU A 119 -0.87 4.47 -14.36
CA GLU A 119 -1.05 3.40 -15.36
C GLU A 119 -1.68 2.16 -14.73
N SER A 120 -1.14 1.73 -13.59
CA SER A 120 -1.63 0.57 -12.85
C SER A 120 -1.25 0.61 -11.37
N ILE A 121 -2.07 -0.06 -10.55
CA ILE A 121 -1.76 -0.39 -9.16
C ILE A 121 -1.88 -1.89 -9.01
N GLU A 122 -0.79 -2.52 -8.57
CA GLU A 122 -0.72 -3.97 -8.34
C GLU A 122 -0.59 -4.22 -6.83
N VAL A 123 -1.49 -5.00 -6.26
CA VAL A 123 -1.51 -5.31 -4.82
C VAL A 123 -1.22 -6.78 -4.61
N PHE A 124 0.01 -7.07 -4.22
CA PHE A 124 0.46 -8.41 -3.87
C PHE A 124 0.19 -8.72 -2.41
N ARG A 125 -0.35 -9.90 -2.13
CA ARG A 125 -0.64 -10.41 -0.79
C ARG A 125 0.24 -11.60 -0.48
N GLY A 126 0.77 -11.63 0.74
CA GLY A 126 1.80 -12.59 1.13
C GLY A 126 3.21 -12.14 0.74
N PRO A 127 4.25 -12.88 1.15
CA PRO A 127 5.63 -12.45 1.04
C PRO A 127 6.10 -12.16 -0.39
N GLN A 128 6.59 -10.93 -0.60
CA GLN A 128 7.23 -10.48 -1.84
C GLN A 128 8.71 -10.18 -1.64
N THR A 129 9.31 -10.70 -0.58
CA THR A 129 10.69 -10.42 -0.20
C THR A 129 11.72 -10.88 -1.22
N THR A 130 11.44 -11.90 -2.04
CA THR A 130 12.33 -12.36 -3.11
C THR A 130 12.48 -11.29 -4.19
N SER A 131 11.38 -10.66 -4.62
CA SER A 131 11.38 -9.64 -5.68
C SER A 131 11.58 -8.22 -5.14
N GLN A 132 10.93 -7.86 -4.04
CA GLN A 132 10.91 -6.49 -3.50
C GLN A 132 11.91 -6.26 -2.35
N GLY A 133 12.44 -7.33 -1.75
CA GLY A 133 13.44 -7.24 -0.69
C GLY A 133 12.86 -7.01 0.70
N ALA A 134 13.61 -6.27 1.53
CA ALA A 134 13.18 -5.95 2.88
C ALA A 134 11.84 -5.22 2.92
N ASN A 135 11.13 -5.34 4.04
CA ASN A 135 9.82 -4.69 4.26
C ASN A 135 8.69 -5.17 3.32
N ALA A 136 8.79 -6.38 2.77
CA ALA A 136 7.75 -6.94 1.89
C ALA A 136 7.26 -8.32 2.38
N ILE A 137 7.29 -8.56 3.69
CA ILE A 137 6.90 -9.83 4.31
C ILE A 137 5.38 -10.05 4.28
N ALA A 138 4.59 -8.97 4.43
CA ALA A 138 3.13 -9.02 4.36
C ALA A 138 2.59 -8.90 2.92
N GLY A 139 3.32 -8.18 2.07
CA GLY A 139 2.92 -7.91 0.69
C GLY A 139 3.65 -6.70 0.10
N ALA A 140 3.23 -6.33 -1.11
CA ALA A 140 3.74 -5.17 -1.81
C ALA A 140 2.63 -4.49 -2.62
N ILE A 141 2.67 -3.17 -2.68
CA ILE A 141 1.81 -2.35 -3.55
C ILE A 141 2.73 -1.66 -4.55
N ILE A 142 2.54 -1.96 -5.83
CA ILE A 142 3.33 -1.39 -6.91
C ILE A 142 2.46 -0.39 -7.66
N VAL A 143 2.90 0.84 -7.72
CA VAL A 143 2.22 1.93 -8.40
C VAL A 143 3.06 2.35 -9.59
N ASN A 144 2.56 2.06 -10.78
CA ASN A 144 3.17 2.48 -12.04
C ASN A 144 2.42 3.70 -12.55
N THR A 145 3.13 4.77 -12.84
CA THR A 145 2.53 5.96 -13.42
C THR A 145 2.81 6.02 -14.91
N LYS A 146 1.94 6.70 -15.67
CA LYS A 146 2.07 6.79 -17.13
C LYS A 146 3.43 7.34 -17.55
N ASP A 147 4.02 6.74 -18.56
CA ASP A 147 5.28 7.18 -19.14
C ASP A 147 5.07 8.28 -20.21
N PRO A 148 6.13 9.03 -20.58
CA PRO A 148 6.07 9.99 -21.68
C PRO A 148 5.68 9.34 -23.00
N SER A 149 4.83 10.00 -23.77
CA SER A 149 4.39 9.60 -25.10
C SER A 149 5.01 10.49 -26.16
N PHE A 150 5.40 9.91 -27.30
CA PHE A 150 5.78 10.67 -28.50
C PHE A 150 4.57 11.20 -29.27
N LYS A 151 3.35 10.94 -28.80
CA LYS A 151 2.12 11.56 -29.26
C LYS A 151 1.69 12.62 -28.26
N PRO A 152 1.29 13.84 -28.70
CA PRO A 152 0.74 14.83 -27.79
C PRO A 152 -0.49 14.29 -27.05
N GLU A 153 -0.49 14.40 -25.73
CA GLU A 153 -1.59 14.01 -24.85
C GLU A 153 -1.78 15.06 -23.77
N ALA A 154 -3.03 15.33 -23.41
CA ALA A 154 -3.36 16.18 -22.28
C ALA A 154 -4.57 15.63 -21.53
N ALA A 155 -4.57 15.77 -20.21
CA ALA A 155 -5.69 15.44 -19.37
C ALA A 155 -5.82 16.46 -18.24
N TYR A 156 -7.07 16.75 -17.82
CA TYR A 156 -7.33 17.56 -16.65
C TYR A 156 -8.52 17.02 -15.86
N GLN A 157 -8.58 17.35 -14.59
CA GLN A 157 -9.70 17.06 -13.71
C GLN A 157 -9.91 18.21 -12.72
N LEU A 158 -11.17 18.62 -12.57
CA LEU A 158 -11.59 19.54 -11.51
C LEU A 158 -12.74 18.89 -10.75
N GLU A 159 -12.68 18.95 -9.42
CA GLU A 159 -13.69 18.33 -8.55
C GLU A 159 -13.98 19.22 -7.35
N ALA A 160 -15.23 19.26 -6.92
CA ALA A 160 -15.67 19.91 -5.70
C ALA A 160 -16.76 19.09 -5.00
N GLY A 161 -16.78 19.13 -3.68
CA GLY A 161 -17.76 18.40 -2.88
C GLY A 161 -17.96 18.99 -1.48
N ASN A 162 -18.75 18.27 -0.68
CA ASN A 162 -18.93 18.64 0.73
C ASN A 162 -17.63 18.44 1.52
N TYR A 163 -17.62 18.92 2.76
CA TYR A 163 -16.39 19.04 3.58
C TYR A 163 -15.29 19.83 2.86
N ASN A 164 -15.69 20.84 2.07
CA ASN A 164 -14.77 21.67 1.29
C ASN A 164 -13.80 20.82 0.44
N SER A 165 -14.24 19.62 0.02
CA SER A 165 -13.41 18.76 -0.82
C SER A 165 -13.23 19.39 -2.18
N ARG A 166 -11.99 19.40 -2.66
CA ARG A 166 -11.58 20.01 -3.92
C ARG A 166 -10.39 19.27 -4.50
N ARG A 167 -10.40 19.15 -5.81
CA ARG A 167 -9.28 18.58 -6.56
C ARG A 167 -9.07 19.34 -7.85
N ALA A 168 -7.81 19.57 -8.20
CA ALA A 168 -7.41 20.14 -9.49
C ALA A 168 -6.18 19.37 -9.97
N SER A 169 -6.30 18.76 -11.13
CA SER A 169 -5.27 17.91 -11.71
C SER A 169 -5.04 18.23 -13.17
N ILE A 170 -3.81 18.14 -13.63
CA ILE A 170 -3.41 18.27 -15.03
C ILE A 170 -2.30 17.28 -15.34
N ALA A 171 -2.32 16.73 -16.55
CA ALA A 171 -1.22 15.97 -17.11
C ALA A 171 -1.05 16.34 -18.59
N VAL A 172 0.18 16.54 -19.01
CA VAL A 172 0.53 16.81 -20.41
C VAL A 172 1.73 15.96 -20.79
N SER A 173 1.73 15.40 -21.99
CA SER A 173 2.81 14.60 -22.52
C SER A 173 2.99 14.87 -24.01
N GLY A 174 4.22 14.74 -24.50
CA GLY A 174 4.52 14.88 -25.91
C GLY A 174 6.01 14.84 -26.23
N PRO A 175 6.36 14.82 -27.53
CA PRO A 175 7.73 14.88 -27.98
C PRO A 175 8.34 16.27 -27.71
N VAL A 176 9.57 16.27 -27.21
CA VAL A 176 10.44 17.48 -27.12
C VAL A 176 11.41 17.50 -28.31
N GLY A 177 11.52 16.38 -29.00
CA GLY A 177 12.34 16.16 -30.19
C GLY A 177 12.05 14.77 -30.73
N GLU A 178 12.80 14.33 -31.72
CA GLU A 178 12.60 13.01 -32.35
C GLU A 178 12.94 11.84 -31.39
N GLU A 179 13.88 12.07 -30.48
CA GLU A 179 14.40 11.04 -29.56
C GLU A 179 13.98 11.26 -28.11
N LEU A 180 13.38 12.40 -27.79
CA LEU A 180 13.05 12.81 -26.42
C LEU A 180 11.55 13.13 -26.29
N ALA A 181 10.90 12.48 -25.33
CA ALA A 181 9.54 12.78 -24.91
C ALA A 181 9.52 13.21 -23.45
N ALA A 182 8.56 14.06 -23.09
CA ALA A 182 8.35 14.54 -21.71
C ALA A 182 6.90 14.34 -21.29
N ARG A 183 6.71 14.13 -19.97
CA ARG A 183 5.40 14.11 -19.32
C ARG A 183 5.44 14.87 -18.00
N LEU A 184 4.52 15.81 -17.84
CA LEU A 184 4.31 16.53 -16.58
C LEU A 184 2.91 16.20 -16.06
N ALA A 185 2.83 15.79 -14.80
CA ALA A 185 1.57 15.57 -14.09
C ALA A 185 1.59 16.33 -12.77
N VAL A 186 0.52 17.07 -12.49
CA VAL A 186 0.33 17.79 -11.23
C VAL A 186 -1.07 17.48 -10.71
N ASP A 187 -1.18 17.16 -9.42
CA ASP A 187 -2.43 16.87 -8.74
C ASP A 187 -2.47 17.57 -7.38
N TYR A 188 -3.45 18.40 -7.17
CA TYR A 188 -3.77 18.99 -5.88
C TYR A 188 -5.11 18.45 -5.40
N ALA A 189 -5.14 17.91 -4.18
CA ALA A 189 -6.37 17.47 -3.53
C ALA A 189 -6.41 17.96 -2.09
N GLY A 190 -7.61 18.27 -1.59
CA GLY A 190 -7.79 18.67 -0.20
C GLY A 190 -9.24 18.58 0.23
N ARG A 191 -9.44 18.44 1.54
CA ARG A 191 -10.72 18.53 2.23
C ARG A 191 -10.53 18.93 3.69
N ASP A 192 -11.60 19.44 4.29
CA ASP A 192 -11.62 19.63 5.72
C ASP A 192 -11.83 18.29 6.44
N THR A 193 -11.42 18.20 7.70
CA THR A 193 -11.79 17.06 8.55
C THR A 193 -13.31 17.03 8.77
N PHE A 194 -13.86 15.83 8.92
CA PHE A 194 -15.27 15.67 9.28
C PHE A 194 -15.49 15.52 10.80
N ILE A 195 -14.43 15.68 11.60
CA ILE A 195 -14.51 15.60 13.06
C ILE A 195 -14.65 17.01 13.65
N ASP A 196 -15.67 17.18 14.50
CA ASP A 196 -15.86 18.40 15.29
C ASP A 196 -15.11 18.30 16.60
N TYR A 197 -14.12 19.15 16.82
CA TYR A 197 -13.39 19.25 18.09
C TYR A 197 -14.16 20.17 19.06
N ASN A 198 -14.95 19.57 19.96
CA ASN A 198 -15.90 20.28 20.80
C ASN A 198 -15.37 20.61 22.22
N ASN A 199 -14.14 20.19 22.56
CA ASN A 199 -13.59 20.54 23.85
C ASN A 199 -13.30 22.06 23.94
N PRO A 200 -13.85 22.81 24.93
CA PRO A 200 -13.56 24.23 25.06
C PRO A 200 -12.07 24.58 25.28
N ARG A 201 -11.27 23.56 25.66
CA ARG A 201 -9.81 23.70 25.84
C ARG A 201 -9.05 23.16 24.63
N PHE A 202 -9.72 22.87 23.52
CA PHE A 202 -9.02 22.39 22.32
C PHE A 202 -8.03 23.44 21.82
N GLN A 203 -6.79 23.03 21.66
CA GLN A 203 -5.72 23.85 21.13
C GLN A 203 -5.24 23.26 19.81
N GLN A 204 -5.47 23.98 18.74
CA GLN A 204 -4.99 23.61 17.42
C GLN A 204 -3.49 23.87 17.27
N GLY A 205 -2.99 24.96 17.85
CA GLY A 205 -1.60 25.39 17.71
C GLY A 205 -1.19 25.53 16.23
N GLN A 206 -0.06 24.92 15.88
CA GLN A 206 0.42 24.84 14.49
C GLN A 206 -0.10 23.59 13.73
N ALA A 207 -0.83 22.71 14.41
CA ALA A 207 -1.43 21.54 13.79
C ALA A 207 -2.56 21.96 12.85
N ASN A 208 -2.55 21.44 11.63
CA ASN A 208 -3.64 21.61 10.69
C ASN A 208 -4.42 20.32 10.59
N GLN A 209 -5.74 20.36 10.83
CA GLN A 209 -6.62 19.21 10.83
C GLN A 209 -7.20 18.89 9.43
N ASP A 210 -6.91 19.73 8.43
CA ASP A 210 -7.36 19.51 7.06
C ASP A 210 -6.43 18.56 6.31
N PHE A 211 -6.99 17.84 5.36
CA PHE A 211 -6.23 17.05 4.41
C PHE A 211 -5.85 17.92 3.22
N ARG A 212 -4.57 17.93 2.87
CA ARG A 212 -4.05 18.59 1.67
C ARG A 212 -2.91 17.76 1.11
N ALA A 213 -2.86 17.61 -0.21
CA ALA A 213 -1.76 16.99 -0.90
C ALA A 213 -1.53 17.67 -2.26
N LEU A 214 -0.29 18.06 -2.51
CA LEU A 214 0.22 18.45 -3.81
C LEU A 214 1.21 17.37 -4.27
N ASN A 215 0.93 16.77 -5.41
CA ASN A 215 1.82 15.83 -6.07
C ASN A 215 2.19 16.40 -7.44
N ALA A 216 3.49 16.52 -7.73
CA ALA A 216 3.99 16.93 -9.04
C ALA A 216 5.02 15.91 -9.53
N ARG A 217 4.96 15.54 -10.80
CA ARG A 217 5.87 14.57 -11.40
C ARG A 217 6.25 15.00 -12.81
N LEU A 218 7.56 15.02 -13.08
CA LEU A 218 8.14 15.21 -14.40
C LEU A 218 8.85 13.93 -14.80
N LYS A 219 8.53 13.40 -15.97
CA LYS A 219 9.26 12.28 -16.59
C LYS A 219 9.85 12.74 -17.92
N LEU A 220 11.07 12.31 -18.20
CA LEU A 220 11.75 12.46 -19.48
C LEU A 220 12.11 11.07 -19.97
N LEU A 221 11.79 10.76 -21.22
CA LEU A 221 12.11 9.49 -21.88
C LEU A 221 12.99 9.79 -23.11
N TRP A 222 14.19 9.23 -23.13
CA TRP A 222 15.15 9.36 -24.20
C TRP A 222 15.39 8.02 -24.89
N LEU A 223 15.15 7.97 -26.19
CA LEU A 223 15.33 6.81 -27.07
C LEU A 223 16.28 7.19 -28.20
N PRO A 224 17.62 7.11 -27.99
CA PRO A 224 18.59 7.59 -28.98
C PRO A 224 18.67 6.68 -30.20
N ASN A 225 18.47 7.24 -31.39
CA ASN A 225 18.63 6.52 -32.68
C ASN A 225 20.06 6.05 -32.91
N SER A 226 21.04 6.78 -32.35
CA SER A 226 22.48 6.47 -32.46
C SER A 226 22.90 5.21 -31.67
N ILE A 227 22.09 4.79 -30.68
CA ILE A 227 22.35 3.63 -29.83
C ILE A 227 21.06 2.77 -29.78
N PRO A 228 20.83 1.96 -30.82
CA PRO A 228 19.62 1.13 -30.86
C PRO A 228 19.51 0.20 -29.65
N GLY A 229 18.31 0.13 -29.06
CA GLY A 229 18.05 -0.70 -27.89
C GLY A 229 18.36 -0.01 -26.56
N LEU A 230 18.88 1.22 -26.55
CA LEU A 230 19.03 2.03 -25.34
C LEU A 230 17.75 2.80 -25.07
N GLU A 231 17.29 2.71 -23.84
CA GLU A 231 16.21 3.52 -23.25
C GLU A 231 16.71 4.14 -21.95
N ALA A 232 16.61 5.45 -21.82
CA ALA A 232 16.90 6.13 -20.56
C ALA A 232 15.67 6.96 -20.14
N LYS A 233 15.29 6.83 -18.87
CA LYS A 233 14.18 7.58 -18.30
C LYS A 233 14.61 8.27 -17.01
N PHE A 234 14.29 9.55 -16.89
CA PHE A 234 14.46 10.31 -15.67
C PHE A 234 13.09 10.71 -15.14
N THR A 235 12.85 10.45 -13.85
CA THR A 235 11.65 10.85 -13.15
C THR A 235 12.03 11.73 -11.96
N TYR A 236 11.44 12.92 -11.86
CA TYR A 236 11.44 13.73 -10.67
C TYR A 236 10.02 13.82 -10.12
N SER A 237 9.87 13.61 -8.83
CA SER A 237 8.58 13.77 -8.13
C SER A 237 8.72 14.61 -6.87
N HIS A 238 7.72 15.43 -6.62
CA HIS A 238 7.55 16.24 -5.42
C HIS A 238 6.20 15.93 -4.77
N ASN A 239 6.20 15.68 -3.47
CA ASN A 239 5.00 15.55 -2.65
C ASN A 239 5.06 16.55 -1.49
N ASP A 240 3.99 17.32 -1.29
CA ASP A 240 3.78 18.16 -0.10
C ASP A 240 2.38 17.85 0.44
N SER A 241 2.32 17.27 1.64
CA SER A 241 1.06 16.83 2.23
C SER A 241 0.91 17.29 3.68
N ASN A 242 -0.35 17.47 4.08
CA ASN A 242 -0.76 17.77 5.46
C ASN A 242 -2.01 16.97 5.81
N ARG A 243 -2.06 16.47 7.04
CA ARG A 243 -3.20 15.71 7.56
C ARG A 243 -3.20 15.63 9.09
N PRO A 244 -4.35 15.36 9.74
CA PRO A 244 -4.39 14.98 11.16
C PRO A 244 -3.79 13.57 11.36
N THR A 245 -3.43 13.26 12.60
CA THR A 245 -3.00 11.91 12.96
C THR A 245 -4.10 10.88 12.69
N GLN A 246 -5.35 11.24 12.98
CA GLN A 246 -6.53 10.39 12.74
C GLN A 246 -7.81 11.22 12.72
N GLU A 247 -8.85 10.70 12.11
CA GLU A 247 -10.22 11.22 12.21
C GLU A 247 -10.98 10.34 13.20
N ALA A 248 -10.85 10.68 14.48
CA ALA A 248 -11.43 9.93 15.57
C ALA A 248 -12.52 10.72 16.30
N ALA A 249 -13.50 9.99 16.85
CA ALA A 249 -14.58 10.53 17.65
C ALA A 249 -14.57 9.99 19.07
N SER A 250 -15.06 10.76 20.01
CA SER A 250 -15.43 10.31 21.36
C SER A 250 -16.85 9.75 21.36
N ALA A 251 -17.18 8.90 22.32
CA ALA A 251 -18.54 8.40 22.47
C ALA A 251 -19.56 9.54 22.75
N PRO A 252 -20.76 9.52 22.14
CA PRO A 252 -21.25 8.58 21.13
C PRO A 252 -20.62 8.81 19.76
N PHE A 253 -19.92 7.81 19.22
CA PHE A 253 -19.05 7.93 18.05
C PHE A 253 -19.73 8.43 16.78
N SER A 254 -21.00 8.05 16.56
CA SER A 254 -21.76 8.46 15.36
C SER A 254 -21.98 9.98 15.27
N GLY A 255 -21.79 10.72 16.36
CA GLY A 255 -21.87 12.19 16.37
C GLY A 255 -20.68 12.87 15.71
N LEU A 256 -19.59 12.14 15.42
CA LEU A 256 -18.34 12.65 14.83
C LEU A 256 -17.74 13.83 15.63
N LYS A 257 -17.93 13.81 16.96
CA LYS A 257 -17.42 14.82 17.88
C LYS A 257 -16.27 14.28 18.70
N HIS A 258 -15.25 15.08 18.91
CA HIS A 258 -14.10 14.70 19.72
C HIS A 258 -13.87 15.69 20.87
N TRP A 259 -13.65 15.14 22.07
CA TRP A 259 -13.45 15.91 23.30
C TRP A 259 -11.98 16.02 23.73
N THR A 260 -11.05 15.67 22.84
CA THR A 260 -9.62 15.86 23.10
C THR A 260 -9.24 17.33 23.25
N THR A 261 -8.17 17.60 23.97
CA THR A 261 -7.59 18.94 24.09
C THR A 261 -6.65 19.31 22.95
N THR A 262 -6.19 18.31 22.19
CA THR A 262 -5.31 18.51 21.02
C THR A 262 -5.42 17.31 20.08
N MET A 263 -5.23 17.55 18.78
CA MET A 263 -5.06 16.51 17.76
C MET A 263 -3.81 16.85 16.96
N PRO A 264 -2.78 16.00 16.99
CA PRO A 264 -1.57 16.27 16.22
C PRO A 264 -1.82 16.23 14.71
N GLY A 265 -1.18 17.17 14.00
CA GLY A 265 -1.13 17.21 12.55
C GLY A 265 0.25 16.83 12.03
N TRP A 266 0.29 16.29 10.83
CA TRP A 266 1.50 15.86 10.14
C TRP A 266 1.66 16.65 8.85
N LYS A 267 2.83 17.24 8.68
CA LYS A 267 3.24 17.91 7.45
C LYS A 267 4.45 17.19 6.89
N GLN A 268 4.39 16.83 5.62
CA GLN A 268 5.44 16.08 4.96
C GLN A 268 5.77 16.68 3.61
N LYS A 269 7.08 16.71 3.30
CA LYS A 269 7.61 17.04 1.98
C LYS A 269 8.60 15.98 1.57
N THR A 270 8.48 15.47 0.35
CA THR A 270 9.42 14.52 -0.23
C THR A 270 9.74 14.91 -1.65
N ASP A 271 11.04 14.95 -1.96
CA ASP A 271 11.59 15.11 -3.30
C ASP A 271 12.30 13.80 -3.68
N THR A 272 12.01 13.28 -4.87
CA THR A 272 12.58 12.02 -5.34
C THR A 272 13.05 12.17 -6.79
N GLY A 273 14.28 11.76 -7.06
CA GLY A 273 14.83 11.59 -8.41
C GLY A 273 15.06 10.10 -8.68
N ILE A 274 14.62 9.61 -9.83
CA ILE A 274 14.82 8.24 -10.29
C ILE A 274 15.43 8.30 -11.69
N PHE A 275 16.46 7.50 -11.91
CA PHE A 275 17.08 7.30 -13.21
C PHE A 275 17.02 5.83 -13.60
N ASP A 276 16.27 5.52 -14.64
CA ASP A 276 16.14 4.20 -15.24
C ASP A 276 16.96 4.14 -16.52
N LEU A 277 17.75 3.10 -16.65
CA LEU A 277 18.52 2.79 -17.84
C LEU A 277 18.23 1.35 -18.25
N SER A 278 17.86 1.14 -19.50
CA SER A 278 17.63 -0.19 -20.07
C SER A 278 18.37 -0.30 -21.40
N TYR A 279 19.04 -1.42 -21.61
CA TYR A 279 19.79 -1.68 -22.83
C TYR A 279 19.58 -3.12 -23.32
N GLU A 280 19.07 -3.24 -24.55
CA GLU A 280 18.92 -4.52 -25.24
C GLU A 280 20.25 -4.91 -25.88
N LEU A 281 20.88 -6.00 -25.37
CA LEU A 281 22.16 -6.49 -25.87
C LEU A 281 22.04 -7.37 -27.14
N GLY A 282 20.82 -7.64 -27.62
CA GLY A 282 20.56 -8.68 -28.60
C GLY A 282 20.48 -10.07 -27.95
N ASN A 283 20.18 -11.09 -28.74
CA ASN A 283 20.03 -12.49 -28.28
C ASN A 283 19.05 -12.67 -27.10
N GLY A 284 18.06 -11.79 -26.95
CA GLY A 284 17.09 -11.84 -25.86
C GLY A 284 17.66 -11.45 -24.48
N MET A 285 18.83 -10.83 -24.42
CA MET A 285 19.43 -10.32 -23.17
C MET A 285 19.19 -8.82 -23.05
N ARG A 286 18.76 -8.38 -21.85
CA ARG A 286 18.49 -7.00 -21.50
C ARG A 286 19.13 -6.66 -20.17
N LEU A 287 19.87 -5.55 -20.12
CA LEU A 287 20.40 -4.98 -18.88
C LEU A 287 19.49 -3.83 -18.41
N VAL A 288 19.22 -3.77 -17.12
CA VAL A 288 18.42 -2.72 -16.52
C VAL A 288 19.14 -2.20 -15.28
N ASN A 289 19.24 -0.88 -15.15
CA ASN A 289 19.71 -0.23 -13.94
C ASN A 289 18.69 0.82 -13.51
N GLN A 290 18.37 0.84 -12.24
CA GLN A 290 17.54 1.88 -11.63
C GLN A 290 18.28 2.46 -10.44
N ALA A 291 18.58 3.75 -10.49
CA ALA A 291 19.14 4.52 -9.39
C ALA A 291 18.09 5.50 -8.87
N GLN A 292 17.98 5.60 -7.54
CA GLN A 292 17.00 6.48 -6.90
C GLN A 292 17.66 7.24 -5.74
N TYR A 293 17.31 8.52 -5.61
CA TYR A 293 17.62 9.33 -4.44
C TYR A 293 16.37 10.08 -3.99
N SER A 294 16.06 10.04 -2.70
CA SER A 294 14.98 10.83 -2.12
C SER A 294 15.42 11.56 -0.86
N ARG A 295 14.80 12.72 -0.65
CA ARG A 295 14.90 13.51 0.56
C ARG A 295 13.51 13.80 1.09
N SER A 296 13.27 13.45 2.36
CA SER A 296 11.99 13.65 3.04
C SER A 296 12.18 14.47 4.30
N SER A 297 11.25 15.39 4.55
CA SER A 297 11.12 16.15 5.78
C SER A 297 9.71 15.99 6.30
N VAL A 298 9.58 15.52 7.53
CA VAL A 298 8.32 15.25 8.21
C VAL A 298 8.27 16.02 9.53
N GLN A 299 7.21 16.77 9.74
CA GLN A 299 6.96 17.52 10.93
C GLN A 299 5.64 17.09 11.55
N ARG A 300 5.68 16.74 12.83
CA ARG A 300 4.48 16.53 13.64
C ARG A 300 4.29 17.70 14.55
N TYR A 301 3.16 18.35 14.43
CA TYR A 301 2.77 19.46 15.28
C TYR A 301 1.68 19.03 16.25
N THR A 302 1.82 19.44 17.51
CA THR A 302 0.77 19.32 18.52
C THR A 302 0.20 20.70 18.83
N GLY A 303 -1.01 20.74 19.37
CA GLY A 303 -1.60 22.01 19.81
C GLY A 303 -0.89 22.59 21.04
N ILE A 304 -0.22 21.74 21.82
CA ILE A 304 0.46 22.09 23.05
C ILE A 304 1.94 21.75 22.88
N SER A 305 2.80 22.75 22.91
CA SER A 305 4.23 22.58 22.77
C SER A 305 4.79 21.63 23.84
N GLY A 306 5.67 20.72 23.46
CA GLY A 306 6.29 19.73 24.35
C GLY A 306 5.43 18.49 24.62
N GLU A 307 4.27 18.35 23.98
CA GLU A 307 3.41 17.16 24.07
C GLU A 307 3.49 16.26 22.85
N GLY A 308 4.65 16.27 22.17
CA GLY A 308 4.95 15.33 21.10
C GLY A 308 5.21 15.96 19.74
N ASP A 309 5.66 17.22 19.70
CA ASP A 309 6.17 17.80 18.46
C ASP A 309 7.40 17.02 17.98
N ALA A 310 7.48 16.77 16.67
CA ALA A 310 8.59 16.01 16.10
C ALA A 310 9.06 16.61 14.77
N ASP A 311 10.38 16.50 14.53
CA ASP A 311 11.03 16.79 13.25
C ASP A 311 11.81 15.53 12.83
N ILE A 312 11.57 15.05 11.60
CA ILE A 312 12.21 13.87 11.05
C ILE A 312 12.73 14.24 9.66
N ARG A 313 14.03 14.03 9.44
CA ARG A 313 14.68 14.23 8.16
C ARG A 313 15.27 12.93 7.69
N GLN A 314 14.93 12.52 6.47
CA GLN A 314 15.40 11.27 5.92
C GLN A 314 15.96 11.46 4.52
N ASN A 315 17.11 10.83 4.27
CA ASN A 315 17.69 10.70 2.95
C ASN A 315 17.79 9.21 2.62
N ASN A 316 17.39 8.84 1.41
CA ASN A 316 17.50 7.49 0.91
C ASN A 316 18.17 7.48 -0.45
N PHE A 317 19.15 6.61 -0.62
CA PHE A 317 19.73 6.26 -1.90
C PHE A 317 19.53 4.78 -2.13
N SER A 318 19.12 4.39 -3.33
CA SER A 318 19.12 2.99 -3.75
C SER A 318 19.56 2.82 -5.19
N ASN A 319 20.14 1.65 -5.48
CA ASN A 319 20.47 1.23 -6.82
C ASN A 319 20.14 -0.26 -7.00
N GLU A 320 19.49 -0.58 -8.10
CA GLU A 320 19.20 -1.93 -8.52
C GLU A 320 19.73 -2.16 -9.94
N PHE A 321 20.58 -3.16 -10.09
CA PHE A 321 21.04 -3.63 -11.39
C PHE A 321 20.49 -5.03 -11.65
N ARG A 322 19.96 -5.25 -12.87
CA ARG A 322 19.44 -6.55 -13.31
C ARG A 322 19.93 -6.90 -14.72
N ALA A 323 20.19 -8.18 -14.93
CA ALA A 323 20.33 -8.78 -16.25
C ALA A 323 19.14 -9.73 -16.47
N LEU A 324 18.37 -9.51 -17.53
CA LEU A 324 17.26 -10.35 -17.94
C LEU A 324 17.66 -11.18 -19.16
N VAL A 325 17.19 -12.41 -19.25
CA VAL A 325 17.44 -13.33 -20.35
C VAL A 325 16.13 -14.00 -20.79
N GLY A 326 15.95 -14.08 -22.09
CA GLY A 326 14.75 -14.65 -22.68
C GLY A 326 13.49 -13.84 -22.42
N ASN A 327 12.37 -14.32 -22.90
CA ASN A 327 11.04 -13.79 -22.69
C ASN A 327 10.06 -14.91 -22.32
N GLU A 328 8.81 -14.59 -22.01
CA GLU A 328 7.83 -15.54 -21.50
C GLU A 328 7.55 -16.73 -22.43
N LYS A 329 7.79 -16.56 -23.73
CA LYS A 329 7.57 -17.61 -24.73
C LYS A 329 8.74 -18.58 -24.86
N ASP A 330 9.91 -18.22 -24.31
CA ASP A 330 11.10 -19.05 -24.36
C ASP A 330 11.01 -20.23 -23.40
N ARG A 331 11.71 -21.31 -23.70
CA ARG A 331 11.78 -22.46 -22.80
C ARG A 331 12.43 -22.10 -21.46
N LEU A 332 13.39 -21.20 -21.50
CA LEU A 332 14.09 -20.69 -20.33
C LEU A 332 14.09 -19.16 -20.40
N SER A 333 13.58 -18.53 -19.37
CA SER A 333 13.67 -17.10 -19.17
C SER A 333 13.95 -16.79 -17.71
N GLY A 334 14.41 -15.58 -17.42
CA GLY A 334 14.62 -15.19 -16.04
C GLY A 334 15.46 -13.95 -15.92
N PHE A 335 15.85 -13.67 -14.69
CA PHE A 335 16.71 -12.52 -14.37
C PHE A 335 17.57 -12.80 -13.14
N GLY A 336 18.69 -12.08 -13.06
CA GLY A 336 19.52 -11.98 -11.86
C GLY A 336 19.85 -10.53 -11.58
N GLY A 337 20.03 -10.16 -10.32
CA GLY A 337 20.30 -8.78 -9.97
C GLY A 337 20.91 -8.57 -8.59
N ILE A 338 21.34 -7.34 -8.38
CA ILE A 338 21.90 -6.84 -7.12
C ILE A 338 21.16 -5.55 -6.77
N TYR A 339 20.75 -5.46 -5.51
CA TYR A 339 20.12 -4.28 -4.93
C TYR A 339 20.95 -3.77 -3.74
N TYR A 340 21.15 -2.48 -3.70
CA TYR A 340 21.74 -1.80 -2.54
C TYR A 340 20.92 -0.57 -2.18
N ALA A 341 20.67 -0.37 -0.89
CA ALA A 341 20.07 0.88 -0.40
C ALA A 341 20.77 1.33 0.89
N ARG A 342 20.81 2.65 1.07
CA ARG A 342 21.21 3.29 2.31
C ARG A 342 20.20 4.38 2.67
N THR A 343 19.63 4.25 3.87
CA THR A 343 18.73 5.25 4.45
C THR A 343 19.41 5.85 5.67
N SER A 344 19.46 7.17 5.77
CA SER A 344 19.84 7.89 6.99
C SER A 344 18.67 8.74 7.46
N THR A 345 18.41 8.74 8.75
CA THR A 345 17.29 9.46 9.36
C THR A 345 17.78 10.15 10.62
N ASP A 346 17.56 11.46 10.70
CA ASP A 346 17.72 12.26 11.90
C ASP A 346 16.31 12.56 12.44
N GLU A 347 16.04 12.24 13.69
CA GLU A 347 14.73 12.48 14.28
C GLU A 347 14.82 13.07 15.68
N SER A 348 13.89 13.98 15.97
CA SER A 348 13.70 14.55 17.28
C SER A 348 12.23 14.53 17.68
N LEU A 349 11.97 14.26 18.95
CA LEU A 349 10.66 14.27 19.58
C LEU A 349 10.71 15.09 20.87
N LEU A 350 9.88 16.12 20.94
CA LEU A 350 9.72 16.91 22.14
C LEU A 350 8.48 16.45 22.91
N LEU A 351 8.69 15.46 23.80
CA LEU A 351 7.66 14.91 24.66
C LEU A 351 8.19 14.82 26.08
N ARG A 352 7.73 15.71 26.98
CA ARG A 352 8.25 15.86 28.36
C ARG A 352 9.75 16.11 28.43
N GLY A 353 10.33 16.60 27.35
CA GLY A 353 11.75 16.80 27.11
C GLY A 353 12.16 16.25 25.76
N LEU A 354 13.38 16.53 25.36
CA LEU A 354 13.90 16.13 24.05
C LEU A 354 14.35 14.66 24.02
N SER A 355 13.85 13.93 23.03
CA SER A 355 14.43 12.66 22.58
C SER A 355 14.98 12.88 21.17
N ALA A 356 16.19 12.40 20.90
CA ALA A 356 16.83 12.55 19.59
C ALA A 356 17.57 11.26 19.21
N PHE A 357 17.44 10.87 17.93
CA PHE A 357 18.03 9.65 17.38
C PHE A 357 18.55 9.86 15.97
N ASP A 358 19.66 9.19 15.68
CA ASP A 358 20.27 9.06 14.36
C ASP A 358 20.17 7.60 13.93
N ASP A 359 19.56 7.35 12.79
CA ASP A 359 19.44 6.02 12.19
C ASP A 359 20.24 5.91 10.90
N THR A 360 20.89 4.78 10.71
CA THR A 360 21.38 4.33 9.40
C THR A 360 20.91 2.90 9.14
N LYS A 361 20.25 2.70 8.00
CA LYS A 361 19.89 1.35 7.52
C LYS A 361 20.59 1.12 6.19
N LYS A 362 21.24 -0.05 6.06
CA LYS A 362 21.81 -0.51 4.80
C LYS A 362 21.19 -1.83 4.42
N ASN A 363 20.73 -1.93 3.20
CA ASN A 363 20.10 -3.13 2.66
C ASN A 363 20.92 -3.60 1.45
N LEU A 364 21.34 -4.86 1.46
CA LEU A 364 22.00 -5.52 0.34
C LEU A 364 21.21 -6.76 -0.04
N GLY A 365 20.83 -6.89 -1.31
CA GLY A 365 20.15 -8.05 -1.86
C GLY A 365 20.83 -8.56 -3.10
N VAL A 366 21.13 -9.87 -3.15
CA VAL A 366 21.52 -10.56 -4.38
C VAL A 366 20.39 -11.53 -4.70
N PHE A 367 19.79 -11.42 -5.88
CA PHE A 367 18.56 -12.13 -6.17
C PHE A 367 18.44 -12.54 -7.65
N GLY A 368 17.58 -13.51 -7.90
CA GLY A 368 17.24 -13.92 -9.25
C GLY A 368 16.06 -14.86 -9.28
N GLU A 369 15.47 -15.02 -10.45
CA GLU A 369 14.38 -15.95 -10.75
C GLU A 369 14.61 -16.57 -12.12
N LEU A 370 14.39 -17.86 -12.23
CA LEU A 370 14.40 -18.62 -13.48
C LEU A 370 13.02 -19.25 -13.69
N ASN A 371 12.50 -19.11 -14.90
CA ASN A 371 11.28 -19.72 -15.38
C ASN A 371 11.64 -20.77 -16.43
N LEU A 372 11.31 -22.01 -16.16
CA LEU A 372 11.57 -23.15 -17.03
C LEU A 372 10.25 -23.80 -17.48
N ARG A 373 9.95 -23.75 -18.77
CA ARG A 373 8.90 -24.57 -19.38
C ARG A 373 9.37 -25.99 -19.46
N LEU A 374 8.89 -26.83 -18.55
CA LEU A 374 9.20 -28.29 -18.55
C LEU A 374 8.53 -28.96 -19.72
N THR A 375 7.30 -28.56 -20.03
CA THR A 375 6.51 -28.97 -21.20
C THR A 375 5.65 -27.80 -21.65
N ASP A 376 4.86 -27.97 -22.72
CA ASP A 376 3.89 -26.93 -23.15
C ASP A 376 2.83 -26.60 -22.10
N ARG A 377 2.67 -27.46 -21.08
CA ARG A 377 1.66 -27.27 -20.01
C ARG A 377 2.25 -27.02 -18.64
N TRP A 378 3.50 -27.38 -18.38
CA TRP A 378 4.12 -27.27 -17.08
C TRP A 378 5.20 -26.21 -17.08
N THR A 379 5.08 -25.24 -16.18
CA THR A 379 6.09 -24.20 -15.94
C THR A 379 6.55 -24.25 -14.50
N LEU A 380 7.85 -24.37 -14.30
CA LEU A 380 8.52 -24.25 -13.01
C LEU A 380 9.17 -22.87 -12.91
N SER A 381 8.83 -22.09 -11.89
CA SER A 381 9.53 -20.84 -11.55
C SER A 381 10.28 -21.03 -10.24
N SER A 382 11.55 -20.65 -10.22
CA SER A 382 12.40 -20.77 -9.03
C SER A 382 13.16 -19.47 -8.81
N GLY A 383 12.87 -18.80 -7.71
CA GLY A 383 13.52 -17.57 -7.28
C GLY A 383 14.29 -17.76 -5.98
N LEU A 384 15.38 -17.01 -5.84
CA LEU A 384 16.19 -16.97 -4.63
C LEU A 384 16.70 -15.55 -4.39
N ARG A 385 16.68 -15.11 -3.13
CA ARG A 385 17.34 -13.88 -2.69
C ARG A 385 18.14 -14.14 -1.42
N TYR A 386 19.37 -13.68 -1.43
CA TYR A 386 20.12 -13.45 -0.20
C TYR A 386 19.94 -11.98 0.19
N GLN A 387 19.47 -11.74 1.39
CA GLN A 387 19.22 -10.41 1.94
C GLN A 387 20.09 -10.20 3.17
N GLN A 388 20.74 -9.02 3.26
CA GLN A 388 21.45 -8.56 4.43
C GLN A 388 21.02 -7.15 4.78
N ASP A 389 20.63 -6.93 6.04
CA ASP A 389 20.17 -5.64 6.55
C ASP A 389 20.98 -5.24 7.78
N GLU A 390 21.71 -4.13 7.71
CA GLU A 390 22.39 -3.51 8.82
C GLU A 390 21.53 -2.37 9.36
N VAL A 391 21.25 -2.41 10.67
CA VAL A 391 20.47 -1.38 11.37
C VAL A 391 21.35 -0.78 12.45
N VAL A 392 21.56 0.52 12.36
CA VAL A 392 22.27 1.34 13.35
C VAL A 392 21.28 2.38 13.85
N ARG A 393 21.08 2.45 15.18
CA ARG A 393 20.26 3.47 15.83
C ARG A 393 20.95 3.95 17.09
N ASN A 394 21.30 5.22 17.16
CA ASN A 394 21.94 5.84 18.29
C ASN A 394 21.13 7.04 18.77
N GLY A 395 21.13 7.31 20.04
CA GLY A 395 20.46 8.49 20.56
C GLY A 395 20.07 8.39 22.03
N SER A 396 19.21 9.28 22.46
CA SER A 396 18.77 9.34 23.84
C SER A 396 17.31 9.79 23.96
N SER A 397 16.68 9.38 25.04
CA SER A 397 15.32 9.83 25.39
C SER A 397 15.29 10.19 26.85
N VAL A 398 14.60 11.28 27.20
CA VAL A 398 14.32 11.64 28.59
C VAL A 398 13.50 10.58 29.33
N LEU A 399 12.86 9.67 28.60
CA LEU A 399 12.05 8.56 29.15
C LEU A 399 12.87 7.32 29.45
N ALA A 400 14.12 7.24 29.00
CA ALA A 400 15.05 6.14 29.29
C ALA A 400 16.25 6.64 30.09
N PRO A 401 16.73 5.92 31.13
CA PRO A 401 17.87 6.36 31.94
C PRO A 401 19.20 6.24 31.21
N THR A 402 19.28 5.43 30.17
CA THR A 402 20.51 5.18 29.40
C THR A 402 20.33 5.53 27.94
N PRO A 403 21.33 6.11 27.29
CA PRO A 403 21.34 6.29 25.85
C PRO A 403 21.19 4.95 25.12
N LEU A 404 20.66 4.98 23.92
CA LEU A 404 20.60 3.85 22.99
C LEU A 404 21.87 3.86 22.12
N GLY A 405 22.56 2.73 22.09
CA GLY A 405 23.56 2.40 21.07
C GLY A 405 23.21 1.03 20.52
N TYR A 406 22.57 0.99 19.35
CA TYR A 406 22.13 -0.24 18.71
C TYR A 406 22.77 -0.39 17.34
N THR A 407 23.49 -1.50 17.15
CA THR A 407 24.04 -1.88 15.85
C THR A 407 23.86 -3.36 15.66
N LYS A 408 23.13 -3.76 14.63
CA LYS A 408 22.90 -5.18 14.33
C LYS A 408 22.73 -5.43 12.84
N THR A 409 23.34 -6.54 12.39
CA THR A 409 23.17 -7.06 11.04
C THR A 409 22.29 -8.30 11.08
N PHE A 410 21.29 -8.33 10.21
CA PHE A 410 20.39 -9.45 9.99
C PHE A 410 20.61 -9.99 8.58
N SER A 411 20.46 -11.29 8.41
CA SER A 411 20.50 -11.89 7.09
C SER A 411 19.45 -12.98 6.94
N ALA A 412 19.02 -13.21 5.71
CA ALA A 412 18.06 -14.26 5.37
C ALA A 412 18.28 -14.77 3.94
N LEU A 413 18.00 -16.06 3.77
CA LEU A 413 17.84 -16.69 2.47
C LEU A 413 16.37 -16.86 2.18
N LEU A 414 15.89 -16.34 1.05
CA LEU A 414 14.48 -16.13 0.72
C LEU A 414 14.14 -16.84 -0.59
N PRO A 415 13.87 -18.16 -0.54
CA PRO A 415 13.44 -18.93 -1.70
C PRO A 415 11.97 -18.62 -2.04
N LYS A 416 11.67 -18.74 -3.34
CA LYS A 416 10.33 -18.75 -3.92
C LYS A 416 10.30 -19.81 -5.03
N VAL A 417 9.38 -20.76 -4.95
CA VAL A 417 9.22 -21.79 -5.97
C VAL A 417 7.75 -21.94 -6.31
N SER A 418 7.43 -21.95 -7.58
CA SER A 418 6.07 -22.23 -8.03
C SER A 418 6.07 -23.23 -9.18
N LEU A 419 5.06 -24.08 -9.19
CA LEU A 419 4.79 -25.02 -10.28
C LEU A 419 3.38 -24.75 -10.80
N ALA A 420 3.28 -24.38 -12.08
CA ALA A 420 2.04 -24.06 -12.77
C ALA A 420 1.73 -25.12 -13.81
N TYR A 421 0.47 -25.48 -13.92
CA TYR A 421 -0.07 -26.40 -14.94
C TYR A 421 -1.17 -25.72 -15.74
N ALA A 422 -0.94 -25.50 -17.02
CA ALA A 422 -1.94 -25.03 -17.97
C ALA A 422 -2.85 -26.22 -18.36
N ALA A 423 -3.95 -26.38 -17.62
CA ALA A 423 -4.94 -27.45 -17.89
C ALA A 423 -5.59 -27.24 -19.26
N THR A 424 -5.86 -25.97 -19.61
CA THR A 424 -6.29 -25.52 -20.94
C THR A 424 -5.62 -24.18 -21.25
N PRO A 425 -5.71 -23.64 -22.49
CA PRO A 425 -5.21 -22.29 -22.79
C PRO A 425 -5.85 -21.17 -21.93
N ARG A 426 -7.02 -21.46 -21.33
CA ARG A 426 -7.80 -20.51 -20.50
C ARG A 426 -7.84 -20.87 -19.02
N TRP A 427 -7.12 -21.91 -18.59
CA TRP A 427 -7.13 -22.35 -17.19
C TRP A 427 -5.77 -22.84 -16.75
N THR A 428 -5.17 -22.11 -15.82
CA THR A 428 -3.91 -22.45 -15.16
C THR A 428 -4.17 -22.68 -13.67
N VAL A 429 -3.64 -23.78 -13.15
CA VAL A 429 -3.62 -24.10 -11.71
C VAL A 429 -2.20 -24.34 -11.25
N GLY A 430 -1.93 -24.15 -9.97
CA GLY A 430 -0.58 -24.40 -9.48
C GLY A 430 -0.42 -24.22 -7.99
N ALA A 431 0.81 -24.41 -7.55
CA ALA A 431 1.24 -24.23 -6.18
C ALA A 431 2.43 -23.28 -6.10
N LEU A 432 2.53 -22.55 -5.02
CA LEU A 432 3.62 -21.62 -4.71
C LEU A 432 4.06 -21.85 -3.27
N VAL A 433 5.37 -21.90 -3.06
CA VAL A 433 5.98 -21.82 -1.73
C VAL A 433 6.97 -20.65 -1.73
N SER A 434 6.86 -19.77 -0.74
CA SER A 434 7.77 -18.65 -0.60
C SER A 434 8.12 -18.38 0.86
N ARG A 435 9.29 -17.80 1.08
CA ARG A 435 9.74 -17.40 2.41
C ARG A 435 9.82 -15.89 2.50
N GLY A 436 9.21 -15.31 3.54
CA GLY A 436 9.31 -13.92 3.92
C GLY A 436 10.16 -13.71 5.16
N TYR A 437 10.68 -12.50 5.31
CA TYR A 437 11.53 -12.10 6.41
C TYR A 437 11.38 -10.61 6.69
N ASN A 438 11.45 -10.24 7.99
CA ASN A 438 11.56 -8.86 8.43
C ASN A 438 12.67 -8.76 9.49
N PRO A 439 13.55 -7.73 9.49
CA PRO A 439 14.61 -7.61 10.49
C PRO A 439 14.04 -7.40 11.89
N GLY A 440 14.87 -7.68 12.89
CA GLY A 440 14.60 -7.31 14.26
C GLY A 440 14.90 -5.83 14.51
N GLY A 441 14.75 -5.41 15.75
CA GLY A 441 14.94 -4.03 16.12
C GLY A 441 14.96 -3.81 17.62
N VAL A 442 14.67 -2.59 18.02
CA VAL A 442 14.60 -2.13 19.38
C VAL A 442 13.27 -1.41 19.63
N SER A 443 12.79 -1.43 20.85
CA SER A 443 11.69 -0.61 21.34
C SER A 443 12.00 -0.14 22.77
N LEU A 444 11.27 0.87 23.25
CA LEU A 444 11.38 1.31 24.63
C LEU A 444 10.21 0.77 25.45
N ASN A 445 10.52 -0.06 26.43
CA ASN A 445 9.55 -0.45 27.44
C ASN A 445 9.46 0.67 28.50
N LEU A 446 8.40 1.47 28.41
CA LEU A 446 8.24 2.62 29.27
C LEU A 446 7.83 2.28 30.70
N THR A 447 7.40 1.04 30.96
CA THR A 447 7.15 0.57 32.34
C THR A 447 8.46 0.35 33.08
N SER A 448 9.39 -0.39 32.49
CA SER A 448 10.72 -0.60 33.04
C SER A 448 11.71 0.52 32.74
N ARG A 449 11.36 1.43 31.82
CA ARG A 449 12.20 2.49 31.26
C ARG A 449 13.50 1.95 30.64
N GLN A 450 13.45 0.74 30.06
CA GLN A 450 14.59 0.05 29.47
C GLN A 450 14.36 -0.22 28.00
N TRP A 451 15.47 -0.26 27.24
CA TRP A 451 15.47 -0.68 25.85
C TRP A 451 15.18 -2.18 25.76
N ALA A 452 14.18 -2.56 24.98
CA ALA A 452 13.81 -3.95 24.70
C ALA A 452 14.18 -4.28 23.24
N TYR A 453 14.82 -5.43 23.05
CA TYR A 453 15.28 -5.88 21.74
C TYR A 453 14.41 -7.02 21.26
N PHE A 454 14.02 -7.00 19.98
CA PHE A 454 13.24 -8.05 19.37
C PHE A 454 13.99 -8.70 18.20
N LYS A 455 13.73 -9.99 17.99
CA LYS A 455 14.37 -10.79 16.96
C LYS A 455 13.74 -10.50 15.58
N LYS A 456 14.45 -10.92 14.51
CA LYS A 456 13.87 -11.00 13.18
C LYS A 456 12.68 -11.98 13.15
N GLU A 457 11.67 -11.69 12.35
CA GLU A 457 10.57 -12.60 12.07
C GLU A 457 10.72 -13.27 10.71
N SER A 458 10.13 -14.43 10.52
CA SER A 458 10.08 -15.12 9.24
C SER A 458 8.74 -15.80 9.01
N ILE A 459 8.35 -15.91 7.76
CA ILE A 459 7.10 -16.54 7.31
C ILE A 459 7.41 -17.54 6.20
N TRP A 460 6.92 -18.77 6.34
CA TRP A 460 6.73 -19.67 5.22
C TRP A 460 5.29 -19.55 4.73
N ASN A 461 5.13 -19.28 3.45
CA ASN A 461 3.85 -19.10 2.79
C ASN A 461 3.66 -20.19 1.75
N TYR A 462 2.56 -20.92 1.85
CA TYR A 462 2.16 -22.00 0.95
C TYR A 462 0.85 -21.57 0.29
N GLU A 463 0.81 -21.57 -1.04
CA GLU A 463 -0.37 -21.19 -1.80
C GLU A 463 -0.74 -22.22 -2.85
N LEU A 464 -2.04 -22.44 -3.06
CA LEU A 464 -2.61 -23.03 -4.26
C LEU A 464 -3.34 -21.92 -5.01
N PHE A 465 -3.13 -21.84 -6.31
CA PHE A 465 -3.75 -20.81 -7.14
C PHE A 465 -4.47 -21.40 -8.35
N SER A 466 -5.50 -20.70 -8.82
CA SER A 466 -6.17 -20.94 -10.07
C SER A 466 -6.44 -19.62 -10.79
N ARG A 467 -6.17 -19.60 -12.07
CA ARG A 467 -6.43 -18.49 -13.00
C ARG A 467 -7.26 -19.03 -14.14
N THR A 468 -8.49 -18.58 -14.25
CA THR A 468 -9.45 -19.18 -15.17
C THR A 468 -10.16 -18.10 -15.96
N SER A 469 -10.23 -18.27 -17.27
CA SER A 469 -11.08 -17.46 -18.15
C SER A 469 -12.19 -18.35 -18.73
N LEU A 470 -13.42 -17.90 -18.59
CA LEU A 470 -14.65 -18.60 -18.96
C LEU A 470 -15.51 -17.73 -19.88
N LEU A 471 -16.54 -18.31 -20.46
CA LEU A 471 -17.54 -17.62 -21.28
C LEU A 471 -16.89 -16.78 -22.41
N ASP A 472 -15.94 -17.38 -23.14
CA ASP A 472 -15.18 -16.71 -24.20
C ASP A 472 -14.51 -15.42 -23.74
N ASP A 473 -13.76 -15.54 -22.63
CA ASP A 473 -13.01 -14.47 -21.98
C ASP A 473 -13.87 -13.32 -21.41
N ARG A 474 -15.17 -13.55 -21.23
CA ARG A 474 -16.08 -12.59 -20.57
C ARG A 474 -16.07 -12.71 -19.05
N LEU A 475 -15.59 -13.81 -18.48
CA LEU A 475 -15.47 -14.02 -17.04
C LEU A 475 -14.07 -14.49 -16.69
N VAL A 476 -13.35 -13.67 -15.95
CA VAL A 476 -12.02 -14.01 -15.41
C VAL A 476 -12.13 -14.23 -13.91
N LEU A 477 -11.64 -15.38 -13.44
CA LEU A 477 -11.61 -15.77 -12.04
C LEU A 477 -10.16 -15.99 -11.60
N ASN A 478 -9.79 -15.35 -10.50
CA ASN A 478 -8.49 -15.49 -9.85
C ASN A 478 -8.70 -15.94 -8.41
N THR A 479 -8.19 -17.11 -8.06
CA THR A 479 -8.34 -17.67 -6.72
C THR A 479 -7.01 -18.06 -6.11
N ASN A 480 -6.87 -17.87 -4.80
CA ASN A 480 -5.75 -18.32 -4.01
C ASN A 480 -6.25 -18.91 -2.69
N LEU A 481 -5.75 -20.08 -2.35
CA LEU A 481 -5.80 -20.66 -1.00
C LEU A 481 -4.41 -20.50 -0.41
N PHE A 482 -4.30 -20.01 0.82
CA PHE A 482 -3.00 -19.79 1.43
C PHE A 482 -2.93 -20.28 2.88
N TYR A 483 -1.73 -20.66 3.30
CA TYR A 483 -1.35 -20.95 4.67
C TYR A 483 0.02 -20.32 4.96
N MET A 484 0.10 -19.51 6.01
CA MET A 484 1.32 -18.83 6.46
C MET A 484 1.72 -19.34 7.84
N ASP A 485 2.90 -19.98 7.95
CA ASP A 485 3.55 -20.37 9.21
C ASP A 485 4.57 -19.29 9.60
N MET A 486 4.36 -18.65 10.73
CA MET A 486 5.16 -17.53 11.22
C MET A 486 6.01 -17.96 12.40
N ARG A 487 7.29 -17.59 12.37
CA ARG A 487 8.27 -17.84 13.42
C ARG A 487 8.86 -16.54 13.93
N ASP A 488 9.01 -16.46 15.27
CA ASP A 488 9.44 -15.25 15.96
C ASP A 488 8.62 -14.03 15.54
N ALA A 489 7.29 -14.20 15.34
CA ALA A 489 6.39 -13.16 14.84
C ALA A 489 6.41 -11.93 15.77
N GLN A 490 6.60 -10.76 15.21
CA GLN A 490 6.76 -9.52 15.98
C GLN A 490 5.38 -8.93 16.30
N TYR A 491 5.08 -8.72 17.56
CA TYR A 491 3.85 -8.12 18.05
C TYR A 491 4.10 -6.91 18.93
N ASN A 492 3.31 -5.88 18.73
CA ASN A 492 3.19 -4.77 19.64
C ASN A 492 2.15 -5.15 20.70
N ILE A 493 2.57 -5.22 21.96
CA ILE A 493 1.68 -5.57 23.06
C ILE A 493 1.43 -4.37 23.96
N PRO A 494 0.16 -4.10 24.34
CA PRO A 494 -0.16 -3.06 25.29
C PRO A 494 0.29 -3.45 26.71
N VAL A 495 0.85 -2.48 27.41
CA VAL A 495 1.21 -2.59 28.82
C VAL A 495 0.45 -1.51 29.58
N VAL A 496 -0.33 -1.90 30.55
CA VAL A 496 -1.02 -0.96 31.44
C VAL A 496 -0.03 -0.48 32.50
N ILE A 497 0.36 0.78 32.43
CA ILE A 497 1.30 1.41 33.39
C ILE A 497 0.55 1.92 34.62
N SER A 498 -0.66 2.39 34.44
CA SER A 498 -1.58 2.83 35.49
C SER A 498 -3.00 2.89 34.91
N PRO A 499 -4.06 2.96 35.72
CA PRO A 499 -5.42 3.08 35.20
C PRO A 499 -5.54 4.18 34.13
N GLY A 500 -6.01 3.82 32.95
CA GLY A 500 -6.15 4.72 31.79
C GLY A 500 -4.83 5.00 31.04
N VAL A 501 -3.73 4.36 31.41
CA VAL A 501 -2.38 4.55 30.83
C VAL A 501 -1.90 3.25 30.22
N ALA A 502 -2.27 2.99 28.97
CA ALA A 502 -1.69 1.91 28.18
C ALA A 502 -0.53 2.44 27.32
N GLN A 503 0.53 1.69 27.30
CA GLN A 503 1.64 1.85 26.36
C GLN A 503 1.93 0.50 25.75
N SER A 504 2.75 0.47 24.71
CA SER A 504 3.08 -0.78 24.05
C SER A 504 4.58 -0.86 23.80
N TYR A 505 5.10 -2.06 23.74
CA TYR A 505 6.44 -2.35 23.26
C TYR A 505 6.42 -3.64 22.44
N THR A 506 7.47 -3.84 21.66
CA THR A 506 7.54 -4.96 20.71
C THR A 506 8.19 -6.18 21.34
N ILE A 507 7.56 -7.33 21.16
CA ILE A 507 8.10 -8.66 21.51
C ILE A 507 7.87 -9.64 20.36
N ASN A 508 8.51 -10.82 20.45
CA ASN A 508 8.27 -11.91 19.52
C ASN A 508 7.34 -12.96 20.13
N ALA A 509 6.38 -13.45 19.35
CA ALA A 509 5.72 -14.72 19.58
C ALA A 509 6.49 -15.81 18.84
N GLU A 510 6.76 -16.92 19.50
CA GLU A 510 7.54 -18.01 18.93
C GLU A 510 6.87 -18.60 17.70
N LYS A 511 5.52 -18.67 17.72
CA LYS A 511 4.73 -19.24 16.63
C LYS A 511 3.38 -18.57 16.47
N ALA A 512 3.05 -18.28 15.24
CA ALA A 512 1.73 -17.82 14.82
C ALA A 512 1.39 -18.35 13.43
N HIS A 513 0.11 -18.37 13.05
CA HIS A 513 -0.29 -18.73 11.71
C HIS A 513 -1.48 -17.90 11.20
N ALA A 514 -1.57 -17.83 9.89
CA ALA A 514 -2.75 -17.32 9.20
C ALA A 514 -3.05 -18.18 7.98
N TYR A 515 -4.32 -18.40 7.68
CA TYR A 515 -4.75 -19.12 6.48
C TYR A 515 -6.07 -18.59 5.97
N GLY A 516 -6.32 -18.81 4.71
CA GLY A 516 -7.53 -18.30 4.11
C GLY A 516 -7.68 -18.57 2.62
N PHE A 517 -8.68 -17.89 2.08
CA PHE A 517 -9.07 -17.96 0.69
C PHE A 517 -9.27 -16.56 0.13
N GLU A 518 -8.92 -16.37 -1.14
CA GLU A 518 -9.10 -15.12 -1.87
C GLU A 518 -9.68 -15.42 -3.25
N LEU A 519 -10.71 -14.68 -3.62
CA LEU A 519 -11.36 -14.73 -4.93
C LEU A 519 -11.43 -13.33 -5.50
N GLY A 520 -10.99 -13.17 -6.73
CA GLY A 520 -11.30 -12.03 -7.59
C GLY A 520 -12.06 -12.50 -8.81
N ALA A 521 -13.14 -11.82 -9.17
CA ALA A 521 -13.93 -12.09 -10.36
C ALA A 521 -14.14 -10.80 -11.15
N ASP A 522 -13.99 -10.88 -12.47
CA ASP A 522 -14.27 -9.80 -13.42
C ASP A 522 -15.16 -10.38 -14.51
N TYR A 523 -16.40 -9.89 -14.58
CA TYR A 523 -17.44 -10.44 -15.45
C TYR A 523 -18.06 -9.36 -16.34
N ARG A 524 -17.90 -9.50 -17.63
CA ARG A 524 -18.61 -8.73 -18.64
C ARG A 524 -19.95 -9.42 -18.92
N ALA A 525 -20.95 -9.14 -18.06
CA ALA A 525 -22.26 -9.77 -18.12
C ALA A 525 -23.00 -9.44 -19.43
N LEU A 526 -22.89 -8.19 -19.88
CA LEU A 526 -23.33 -7.66 -21.18
C LEU A 526 -22.20 -6.81 -21.78
N ASP A 527 -22.29 -6.43 -23.03
CA ASP A 527 -21.28 -5.58 -23.65
C ASP A 527 -21.17 -4.20 -22.98
N ASN A 528 -22.26 -3.74 -22.38
CA ASN A 528 -22.36 -2.51 -21.62
C ASN A 528 -22.49 -2.70 -20.10
N LEU A 529 -22.31 -3.92 -19.57
CA LEU A 529 -22.43 -4.21 -18.14
C LEU A 529 -21.27 -5.07 -17.65
N ARG A 530 -20.43 -4.50 -16.78
CA ARG A 530 -19.31 -5.19 -16.13
C ARG A 530 -19.56 -5.29 -14.63
N ILE A 531 -19.29 -6.46 -14.07
CA ILE A 531 -19.41 -6.76 -12.65
C ILE A 531 -18.05 -7.23 -12.16
N LYS A 532 -17.53 -6.59 -11.12
CA LYS A 532 -16.33 -7.02 -10.41
C LYS A 532 -16.71 -7.50 -9.04
N ALA A 533 -16.13 -8.61 -8.57
CA ALA A 533 -16.35 -9.10 -7.23
C ALA A 533 -15.05 -9.52 -6.58
N GLY A 534 -14.93 -9.28 -5.29
CA GLY A 534 -13.82 -9.69 -4.46
C GLY A 534 -14.34 -10.37 -3.20
N ALA A 535 -13.73 -11.48 -2.80
CA ALA A 535 -14.03 -12.14 -1.53
C ALA A 535 -12.75 -12.65 -0.88
N GLY A 536 -12.60 -12.41 0.41
CA GLY A 536 -11.49 -12.89 1.22
C GLY A 536 -12.02 -13.54 2.49
N VAL A 537 -11.49 -14.69 2.86
CA VAL A 537 -11.71 -15.35 4.15
C VAL A 537 -10.36 -15.45 4.84
N LEU A 538 -10.32 -15.13 6.13
CA LEU A 538 -9.08 -15.12 6.90
C LEU A 538 -9.30 -15.73 8.28
N ARG A 539 -8.36 -16.57 8.69
CA ARG A 539 -8.25 -17.07 10.06
C ARG A 539 -6.82 -16.86 10.54
N THR A 540 -6.67 -16.28 11.71
CA THR A 540 -5.38 -15.94 12.31
C THR A 540 -5.33 -16.42 13.74
N ARG A 541 -4.16 -16.86 14.22
CA ARG A 541 -3.96 -17.32 15.59
C ARG A 541 -2.52 -17.16 16.03
N ILE A 542 -2.33 -16.65 17.23
CA ILE A 542 -1.08 -16.71 17.98
C ILE A 542 -1.04 -18.08 18.66
N GLU A 543 -0.07 -18.92 18.32
CA GLU A 543 0.00 -20.28 18.84
C GLU A 543 0.82 -20.36 20.13
N GLU A 544 1.97 -19.67 20.15
CA GLU A 544 2.94 -19.75 21.23
C GLU A 544 3.55 -18.38 21.48
N MET A 545 3.45 -17.91 22.70
CA MET A 545 4.00 -16.63 23.16
C MET A 545 4.46 -16.78 24.63
N SER A 546 5.58 -17.47 24.82
CA SER A 546 6.10 -17.82 26.18
C SER A 546 6.33 -16.59 27.06
N SER A 547 6.69 -15.44 26.45
CA SER A 547 6.88 -14.19 27.19
C SER A 547 5.57 -13.57 27.68
N ASN A 548 4.42 -13.97 27.10
CA ASN A 548 3.10 -13.50 27.51
C ASN A 548 1.99 -14.50 27.14
N PRO A 549 1.87 -15.62 27.90
CA PRO A 549 0.94 -16.72 27.59
C PRO A 549 -0.54 -16.30 27.50
N GLY A 550 -0.91 -15.18 28.11
CA GLY A 550 -2.29 -14.65 28.01
C GLY A 550 -2.72 -14.20 26.62
N TYR A 551 -1.79 -14.11 25.66
CA TYR A 551 -2.09 -13.80 24.26
C TYR A 551 -2.17 -15.06 23.39
N GLU A 552 -1.80 -16.21 23.87
CA GLU A 552 -1.94 -17.47 23.16
C GLU A 552 -3.40 -17.71 22.80
N HIS A 553 -3.62 -18.21 21.57
CA HIS A 553 -4.92 -18.43 20.96
C HIS A 553 -5.69 -17.17 20.53
N ASN A 554 -5.17 -15.97 20.79
CA ASN A 554 -5.76 -14.74 20.27
C ASN A 554 -5.68 -14.65 18.75
N ARG A 555 -6.68 -13.98 18.17
CA ARG A 555 -6.65 -13.56 16.77
C ARG A 555 -5.69 -12.37 16.62
N PHE A 556 -5.14 -12.21 15.43
CA PHE A 556 -4.37 -10.99 15.14
C PHE A 556 -5.30 -9.76 15.22
N ALA A 557 -4.73 -8.65 15.68
CA ALA A 557 -5.42 -7.37 15.68
C ALA A 557 -5.84 -6.97 14.27
N ARG A 558 -7.01 -6.33 14.13
CA ARG A 558 -7.52 -5.77 12.89
C ARG A 558 -7.63 -6.78 11.74
N SER A 559 -7.99 -8.03 12.09
CA SER A 559 -8.08 -9.17 11.17
C SER A 559 -9.52 -9.67 11.07
N PRO A 560 -10.35 -9.09 10.17
CA PRO A 560 -11.71 -9.55 9.95
C PRO A 560 -11.74 -10.99 9.45
N GLY A 561 -12.80 -11.72 9.83
CA GLY A 561 -12.97 -13.11 9.42
C GLY A 561 -13.25 -13.27 7.93
N TYR A 562 -13.85 -12.26 7.31
CA TYR A 562 -14.06 -12.19 5.86
C TYR A 562 -14.24 -10.75 5.38
N THR A 563 -13.94 -10.56 4.09
CA THR A 563 -14.16 -9.31 3.34
C THR A 563 -14.89 -9.66 2.04
N VAL A 564 -15.86 -8.84 1.63
CA VAL A 564 -16.59 -9.01 0.37
C VAL A 564 -16.73 -7.66 -0.31
N SER A 565 -16.52 -7.61 -1.62
CA SER A 565 -16.79 -6.43 -2.44
C SER A 565 -17.51 -6.82 -3.72
N VAL A 566 -18.42 -5.97 -4.18
CA VAL A 566 -19.09 -6.09 -5.48
C VAL A 566 -19.17 -4.71 -6.10
N GLY A 567 -18.61 -4.58 -7.29
CA GLY A 567 -18.69 -3.39 -8.13
C GLY A 567 -19.48 -3.68 -9.39
N VAL A 568 -20.32 -2.75 -9.81
CA VAL A 568 -21.10 -2.81 -11.05
C VAL A 568 -20.82 -1.52 -11.83
N SER A 569 -20.49 -1.65 -13.11
CA SER A 569 -20.36 -0.52 -14.04
C SER A 569 -21.24 -0.77 -15.25
N TRP A 570 -22.20 0.12 -15.47
CA TRP A 570 -23.21 0.00 -16.50
C TRP A 570 -23.20 1.23 -17.42
N ASP A 571 -22.84 1.03 -18.68
CA ASP A 571 -22.96 2.02 -19.73
C ASP A 571 -24.44 2.02 -20.21
N ALA A 572 -25.32 2.72 -19.48
CA ALA A 572 -26.76 2.76 -19.76
C ALA A 572 -27.07 3.31 -21.16
N THR A 573 -26.23 4.21 -21.64
CA THR A 573 -26.16 4.68 -23.03
C THR A 573 -24.69 4.88 -23.42
N PRO A 574 -24.35 5.09 -24.72
CA PRO A 574 -22.98 5.39 -25.13
C PRO A 574 -22.36 6.64 -24.46
N ARG A 575 -23.18 7.48 -23.85
CA ARG A 575 -22.74 8.71 -23.17
C ARG A 575 -22.97 8.71 -21.66
N PHE A 576 -23.73 7.77 -21.11
CA PHE A 576 -24.09 7.80 -19.70
C PHE A 576 -23.72 6.48 -19.02
N ASN A 577 -22.83 6.58 -18.03
CA ASN A 577 -22.40 5.44 -17.20
C ASN A 577 -22.88 5.62 -15.75
N VAL A 578 -23.26 4.52 -15.13
CA VAL A 578 -23.56 4.41 -13.70
C VAL A 578 -22.68 3.33 -13.12
N SER A 579 -21.98 3.64 -12.04
CA SER A 579 -21.17 2.67 -11.29
C SER A 579 -21.60 2.67 -9.84
N ALA A 580 -21.70 1.47 -9.25
CA ALA A 580 -21.96 1.28 -7.85
C ALA A 580 -20.99 0.27 -7.26
N GLN A 581 -20.52 0.50 -6.03
CA GLN A 581 -19.65 -0.40 -5.29
C GLN A 581 -20.20 -0.64 -3.91
N VAL A 582 -20.28 -1.91 -3.50
CA VAL A 582 -20.65 -2.33 -2.14
C VAL A 582 -19.47 -3.08 -1.54
N ARG A 583 -19.08 -2.71 -0.33
CA ARG A 583 -18.02 -3.36 0.43
C ARG A 583 -18.55 -3.77 1.79
N HIS A 584 -18.28 -5.01 2.19
CA HIS A 584 -18.60 -5.53 3.51
C HIS A 584 -17.37 -6.07 4.20
N LEU A 585 -17.22 -5.71 5.45
CA LEU A 585 -16.12 -6.09 6.32
C LEU A 585 -16.69 -6.73 7.58
N ASP A 586 -16.24 -7.94 7.93
CA ASP A 586 -16.60 -8.61 9.20
C ASP A 586 -15.95 -7.91 10.40
N GLY A 587 -16.48 -8.17 11.60
CA GLY A 587 -15.96 -7.61 12.84
C GLY A 587 -14.60 -8.16 13.24
N TYR A 588 -13.85 -7.36 14.01
CA TYR A 588 -12.49 -7.69 14.47
C TYR A 588 -12.14 -7.00 15.78
N TYR A 589 -11.08 -7.46 16.42
CA TYR A 589 -10.46 -6.79 17.57
C TYR A 589 -9.48 -5.72 17.10
N SER A 590 -9.46 -4.57 17.76
CA SER A 590 -8.48 -3.50 17.44
C SER A 590 -7.07 -3.79 17.96
N ASP A 591 -6.93 -4.63 18.97
CA ASP A 591 -5.67 -4.93 19.67
C ASP A 591 -5.32 -6.42 19.70
N THR A 592 -4.04 -6.72 19.94
CA THR A 592 -3.53 -8.10 20.06
C THR A 592 -4.05 -8.82 21.31
N ALA A 593 -4.45 -8.08 22.35
CA ALA A 593 -5.03 -8.64 23.56
C ALA A 593 -6.47 -9.17 23.34
N ASN A 594 -7.07 -8.89 22.20
CA ASN A 594 -8.47 -9.20 21.90
C ASN A 594 -9.43 -8.62 22.95
N THR A 595 -9.19 -7.37 23.34
CA THR A 595 -9.97 -6.66 24.34
C THR A 595 -11.41 -6.48 23.89
N ARG A 596 -12.39 -6.97 24.66
CA ARG A 596 -13.81 -6.90 24.29
C ARG A 596 -14.33 -5.47 24.10
N ALA A 597 -13.79 -4.50 24.85
CA ALA A 597 -14.15 -3.09 24.73
C ALA A 597 -13.68 -2.47 23.41
N TYR A 598 -12.74 -3.11 22.69
CA TYR A 598 -12.17 -2.62 21.43
C TYR A 598 -12.58 -3.50 20.23
N VAL A 599 -13.75 -4.14 20.33
CA VAL A 599 -14.33 -4.89 19.22
C VAL A 599 -14.98 -3.92 18.24
N VAL A 600 -14.51 -3.92 17.01
CA VAL A 600 -15.14 -3.25 15.87
C VAL A 600 -16.20 -4.18 15.29
N GLY A 601 -17.43 -3.70 15.14
CA GLY A 601 -18.52 -4.46 14.52
C GLY A 601 -18.39 -4.52 12.99
N SER A 602 -19.11 -5.43 12.37
CA SER A 602 -19.18 -5.53 10.90
C SER A 602 -19.71 -4.24 10.28
N ASN A 603 -19.24 -3.92 9.09
CA ASN A 603 -19.59 -2.69 8.39
C ASN A 603 -19.81 -2.91 6.89
N THR A 604 -20.83 -2.23 6.35
CA THR A 604 -21.12 -2.21 4.90
C THR A 604 -21.14 -0.79 4.42
N ILE A 605 -20.35 -0.49 3.39
CA ILE A 605 -20.29 0.82 2.72
C ILE A 605 -20.74 0.65 1.28
N THR A 606 -21.54 1.58 0.80
CA THR A 606 -22.01 1.63 -0.59
C THR A 606 -21.64 2.98 -1.19
N ASP A 607 -21.00 2.93 -2.35
CA ASP A 607 -20.62 4.12 -3.12
C ASP A 607 -21.33 4.10 -4.47
N LEU A 608 -21.67 5.27 -5.00
CA LEU A 608 -22.35 5.46 -6.27
C LEU A 608 -21.65 6.56 -7.08
N ARG A 609 -21.50 6.33 -8.38
CA ARG A 609 -20.98 7.31 -9.33
C ARG A 609 -21.84 7.31 -10.59
N MET A 610 -22.05 8.49 -11.16
CA MET A 610 -22.66 8.70 -12.44
C MET A 610 -21.77 9.60 -13.29
N SER A 611 -21.65 9.30 -14.58
CA SER A 611 -20.90 10.16 -15.49
C SER A 611 -21.58 10.29 -16.83
N TYR A 612 -21.40 11.46 -17.46
CA TYR A 612 -21.94 11.82 -18.75
C TYR A 612 -20.83 12.34 -19.68
N ALA A 613 -20.61 11.65 -20.78
CA ALA A 613 -19.71 12.09 -21.84
C ALA A 613 -20.37 13.22 -22.64
N TYR A 614 -20.01 14.47 -22.32
CA TYR A 614 -20.52 15.64 -23.05
C TYR A 614 -20.10 15.60 -24.52
N ASN A 615 -18.84 15.24 -24.78
CA ASN A 615 -18.29 14.95 -26.09
C ASN A 615 -17.17 13.90 -25.99
N ALA A 616 -16.41 13.67 -27.07
CA ALA A 616 -15.31 12.70 -27.08
C ALA A 616 -14.16 13.01 -26.08
N HIS A 617 -14.04 14.25 -25.65
CA HIS A 617 -12.93 14.73 -24.83
C HIS A 617 -13.33 15.12 -23.42
N VAL A 618 -14.61 15.46 -23.16
CA VAL A 618 -15.06 16.02 -21.88
C VAL A 618 -16.14 15.17 -21.27
N GLN A 619 -15.94 14.77 -20.02
CA GLN A 619 -16.86 14.02 -19.18
C GLN A 619 -17.23 14.86 -17.94
N LEU A 620 -18.53 14.92 -17.65
CA LEU A 620 -19.08 15.41 -16.38
C LEU A 620 -19.39 14.21 -15.49
N TYR A 621 -19.16 14.32 -14.18
CA TYR A 621 -19.50 13.25 -13.25
C TYR A 621 -19.96 13.79 -11.89
N GLY A 622 -20.71 12.95 -11.19
CA GLY A 622 -21.08 13.14 -9.80
C GLY A 622 -20.93 11.84 -9.04
N TYR A 623 -20.66 11.93 -7.74
CA TYR A 623 -20.53 10.75 -6.88
C TYR A 623 -21.15 10.97 -5.51
N ILE A 624 -21.51 9.86 -4.89
CA ILE A 624 -21.93 9.78 -3.49
C ILE A 624 -21.15 8.60 -2.87
N LYS A 625 -20.17 8.88 -2.02
CA LYS A 625 -19.51 7.87 -1.21
C LYS A 625 -20.29 7.68 0.09
N ASN A 626 -20.34 6.45 0.58
CA ASN A 626 -21.11 6.09 1.76
C ASN A 626 -22.58 6.57 1.67
N VAL A 627 -23.32 6.10 0.66
CA VAL A 627 -24.68 6.51 0.31
C VAL A 627 -25.62 6.50 1.52
N PHE A 628 -25.46 5.53 2.43
CA PHE A 628 -26.33 5.36 3.61
C PHE A 628 -25.83 6.11 4.85
N ASP A 629 -24.78 6.95 4.74
CA ASP A 629 -24.17 7.72 5.84
C ASP A 629 -23.82 6.84 7.04
N ARG A 630 -23.25 5.66 6.78
CA ARG A 630 -22.86 4.71 7.82
C ARG A 630 -21.68 5.27 8.61
N ARG A 631 -21.92 5.67 9.86
CA ARG A 631 -20.91 6.20 10.78
C ARG A 631 -20.55 5.11 11.79
N ALA A 632 -19.52 4.37 11.49
CA ALA A 632 -19.08 3.21 12.27
C ALA A 632 -17.62 3.34 12.67
N PRO A 633 -17.24 2.85 13.86
CA PRO A 633 -15.85 2.67 14.23
C PRO A 633 -15.11 1.77 13.24
N THR A 634 -13.86 2.13 12.93
CA THR A 634 -12.90 1.31 12.18
C THR A 634 -11.70 0.90 13.04
N TYR A 635 -11.48 1.61 14.15
CA TYR A 635 -10.46 1.29 15.14
C TYR A 635 -10.87 1.88 16.49
N LEU A 636 -10.67 1.14 17.57
CA LEU A 636 -11.01 1.55 18.94
C LEU A 636 -9.76 1.48 19.80
N GLN A 637 -9.50 2.53 20.56
CA GLN A 637 -8.40 2.57 21.53
C GLN A 637 -8.72 3.44 22.74
N GLN A 638 -7.97 3.26 23.81
CA GLN A 638 -8.02 4.15 24.97
C GLN A 638 -7.35 5.48 24.63
N ASN A 639 -8.02 6.59 24.91
CA ASN A 639 -7.45 7.93 24.85
C ASN A 639 -7.48 8.58 26.23
N ARG A 640 -6.30 8.98 26.72
CA ARG A 640 -6.14 9.61 28.04
C ARG A 640 -6.73 11.03 28.08
N GLY A 641 -6.56 11.78 26.99
CA GLY A 641 -7.00 13.17 26.92
C GLY A 641 -8.50 13.33 27.13
N ILE A 642 -9.28 12.27 26.84
CA ILE A 642 -10.74 12.25 27.06
C ILE A 642 -11.16 11.33 28.23
N GLY A 643 -10.22 10.61 28.86
CA GLY A 643 -10.53 9.65 29.93
C GLY A 643 -11.38 8.45 29.49
N GLY A 644 -11.44 8.15 28.18
CA GLY A 644 -12.33 7.15 27.62
C GLY A 644 -11.82 6.53 26.34
N ILE A 645 -12.70 5.79 25.66
CA ILE A 645 -12.41 5.18 24.36
C ILE A 645 -12.64 6.22 23.26
N GLU A 646 -11.71 6.32 22.33
CA GLU A 646 -11.89 6.98 21.05
C GLU A 646 -12.01 5.96 19.92
N ALA A 647 -12.69 6.33 18.86
CA ALA A 647 -12.86 5.51 17.67
C ALA A 647 -12.42 6.28 16.42
N SER A 648 -11.51 5.72 15.62
CA SER A 648 -11.38 6.15 14.22
C SER A 648 -12.66 5.77 13.48
N MET A 649 -13.15 6.64 12.61
CA MET A 649 -14.50 6.54 12.04
C MET A 649 -14.45 6.32 10.52
N THR A 650 -15.44 5.61 10.00
CA THR A 650 -15.75 5.68 8.57
C THR A 650 -16.05 7.12 8.18
N ALA A 651 -15.59 7.54 6.99
CA ALA A 651 -16.00 8.83 6.45
C ALA A 651 -17.54 8.90 6.34
N PRO A 652 -18.17 10.01 6.70
CA PRO A 652 -19.59 10.22 6.50
C PRO A 652 -19.93 10.26 5.01
N ARG A 653 -21.20 10.47 4.65
CA ARG A 653 -21.59 10.64 3.25
C ARG A 653 -20.85 11.79 2.60
N MET A 654 -20.04 11.47 1.59
CA MET A 654 -19.33 12.44 0.78
C MET A 654 -20.02 12.57 -0.57
N ILE A 655 -20.34 13.81 -0.97
CA ILE A 655 -21.00 14.12 -2.24
C ILE A 655 -20.15 15.09 -3.00
N GLY A 656 -19.92 14.82 -4.26
CA GLY A 656 -19.13 15.72 -5.11
C GLY A 656 -19.53 15.62 -6.57
N VAL A 657 -19.07 16.62 -7.31
CA VAL A 657 -19.21 16.74 -8.77
C VAL A 657 -17.88 17.12 -9.38
N GLY A 658 -17.67 16.73 -10.61
CA GLY A 658 -16.43 17.08 -11.29
C GLY A 658 -16.57 17.08 -12.82
N VAL A 659 -15.53 17.60 -13.43
CA VAL A 659 -15.31 17.56 -14.88
C VAL A 659 -13.91 17.01 -15.14
N ARG A 660 -13.82 16.15 -16.14
CA ARG A 660 -12.58 15.58 -16.64
C ARG A 660 -12.49 15.78 -18.14
N GLY A 661 -11.30 16.11 -18.61
CA GLY A 661 -11.01 16.21 -20.04
C GLY A 661 -9.77 15.39 -20.41
N THR A 662 -9.79 14.81 -21.63
CA THR A 662 -8.66 14.07 -22.23
C THR A 662 -8.55 14.43 -23.71
N PHE A 663 -7.34 14.70 -24.18
CA PHE A 663 -7.04 15.18 -25.53
C PHE A 663 -5.86 14.42 -26.15
#